data_9f7c3cea0ba42f97ed0596fcba092b3e
#
_entry.id   9f7c3cea0ba42f97ed0596fcba092b3e
#
_cell.length_a   1.000
_cell.length_b   1.000
_cell.length_c   1.000
_cell.angle_alpha   90.00
_cell.angle_beta   90.00
_cell.angle_gamma   90.00
#
_symmetry.space_group_name_H-M   'P 1'
#
loop_
_entity.id
_entity.type
_entity.pdbx_description
1 polymer ?
#
loop_
_entity_poly.entity_id
_entity_poly.type
_entity_poly.pdbx_seq_one_letter_code
_entity_poly.pdbx_strand_id
1 'polypeptide(L)'
;MKKKLLLIFIIASFSVFSEQIVNLPESNIKSDYIEINKMKNTKNVIVLEKKDIQEKGYKDLSAILDDIPSINVGKSGWGDIDIRGQGEGSSAKNLQVLVDGAPITTLVNHPLQTNYNIVPVENIERIEVIPGGGSIIYGSGTAGGVINITTNLKRLSKLINSAEISIGTKGEKYSLAFGHKLTDKITLQLSYLRDNKDLYFKDTYRNSDYFTAGLNYKINDNQNLSLRYSKLFEKGQFVRTINYQKFMKEKKNYVPEDRKVTVGLDKDGHKIEEIISGYANADRKFESINLSYNLNPTKNTKYLVDAFYNKGNFSNTNLGNQVMYHHTYGFKNKFDIEYAKSTSFEGSSLLLGFDLYKQDAKLEYNDYKTLNYKKKTYVINPLSFKYNKKTMAFYLLNTLRYANFESSQGIRRDYTYWGFDKKAAKNKGNEVSHRHNTNYELSLGYNYSDTGKIYARYERGFTSPDGLEITDDFSKYDIKATRGEDEIYDLYEIGWREYLGFSTVNLTAFYSKTDNEMSRNYILDPDLGFGRKTINILKTKRKGIELSLSQKLGKLELKESYAYLKGKREYNGREGEFVNPGSYIDWSNSGLQKVPKHSLTLEATYQFTPRFSSSIRYSYSGKYSNFSNIKDKEEEGFISSYSITDLSLNYHHENGITIYGGINNLFDKLYFEYVGSRMYTVVPADGRTFYMGIKYKF
;
A
#
# COMPACT_ATOMS: atom_id res chain seq x y z
N MET A 1 35.16 7.04 -8.23
CA MET A 1 34.45 7.82 -9.25
C MET A 1 32.94 7.93 -8.99
N LYS A 2 32.25 6.91 -8.48
CA LYS A 2 30.77 6.93 -8.27
C LYS A 2 30.26 7.94 -7.22
N LYS A 3 31.05 8.29 -6.20
CA LYS A 3 30.66 9.28 -5.17
C LYS A 3 30.76 10.75 -5.62
N LYS A 4 31.57 11.07 -6.65
CA LYS A 4 31.74 12.44 -7.15
C LYS A 4 30.66 12.86 -8.14
N LEU A 5 29.99 11.91 -8.82
CA LEU A 5 28.90 12.23 -9.76
C LEU A 5 27.62 12.70 -9.05
N LEU A 6 27.34 12.11 -7.88
CA LEU A 6 26.15 12.46 -7.08
C LEU A 6 26.21 13.91 -6.55
N LEU A 7 27.42 14.34 -6.14
CA LEU A 7 27.63 15.71 -5.64
C LEU A 7 27.54 16.78 -6.76
N ILE A 8 27.94 16.44 -7.97
CA ILE A 8 27.89 17.36 -9.12
C ILE A 8 26.47 17.65 -9.56
N PHE A 9 25.55 16.67 -9.51
CA PHE A 9 24.12 16.89 -9.83
C PHE A 9 23.43 17.83 -8.84
N ILE A 10 23.71 17.69 -7.55
CA ILE A 10 23.16 18.56 -6.49
C ILE A 10 23.74 19.99 -6.59
N ILE A 11 25.01 20.16 -6.96
CA ILE A 11 25.66 21.47 -7.06
C ILE A 11 25.27 22.19 -8.38
N ALA A 12 25.05 21.47 -9.47
CA ALA A 12 24.60 22.07 -10.74
C ALA A 12 23.18 22.65 -10.64
N SER A 13 22.36 22.19 -9.70
CA SER A 13 21.01 22.69 -9.44
C SER A 13 20.97 24.08 -8.80
N PHE A 14 22.07 24.56 -8.21
CA PHE A 14 22.10 25.82 -7.45
C PHE A 14 22.68 27.04 -8.20
N SER A 15 23.10 26.90 -9.43
CA SER A 15 23.92 27.95 -10.09
C SER A 15 23.22 28.79 -11.16
N VAL A 16 21.90 28.71 -11.34
CA VAL A 16 21.17 29.55 -12.30
C VAL A 16 20.16 30.44 -11.59
N PHE A 17 20.56 31.64 -11.19
CA PHE A 17 19.64 32.70 -10.77
C PHE A 17 19.09 33.43 -11.99
N SER A 18 17.79 33.34 -12.20
CA SER A 18 17.03 34.26 -13.04
C SER A 18 15.79 34.71 -12.28
N GLU A 19 15.73 35.99 -11.97
CA GLU A 19 14.54 36.62 -11.42
C GLU A 19 13.41 36.61 -12.45
N GLN A 20 12.50 35.68 -12.32
CA GLN A 20 11.15 35.78 -12.87
C GLN A 20 10.19 35.61 -11.73
N ILE A 21 9.34 36.64 -11.47
CA ILE A 21 8.20 36.55 -10.57
C ILE A 21 7.26 35.50 -11.16
N VAL A 22 7.32 34.29 -10.62
CA VAL A 22 6.38 33.22 -10.98
C VAL A 22 5.28 33.21 -9.94
N ASN A 23 4.06 33.50 -10.35
CA ASN A 23 2.88 33.25 -9.54
C ASN A 23 2.86 31.78 -9.16
N LEU A 24 3.00 31.49 -7.86
CA LEU A 24 2.85 30.16 -7.30
C LEU A 24 1.50 29.58 -7.76
N PRO A 25 1.45 28.41 -8.38
CA PRO A 25 0.18 27.74 -8.53
C PRO A 25 -0.31 27.41 -7.11
N GLU A 26 -1.39 28.04 -6.68
CA GLU A 26 -2.13 27.63 -5.49
C GLU A 26 -2.61 26.20 -5.69
N SER A 27 -1.77 25.23 -5.39
CA SER A 27 -2.22 23.86 -5.33
C SER A 27 -2.96 23.66 -4.01
N ASN A 28 -4.20 24.12 -3.97
CA ASN A 28 -5.13 23.80 -2.91
C ASN A 28 -5.35 22.28 -2.94
N ILE A 29 -4.79 21.59 -1.98
CA ILE A 29 -5.11 20.20 -1.76
C ILE A 29 -6.52 20.17 -1.18
N LYS A 30 -7.47 19.83 -2.00
CA LYS A 30 -8.79 19.44 -1.54
C LYS A 30 -8.70 17.97 -1.15
N SER A 31 -8.31 17.68 0.09
CA SER A 31 -8.55 16.34 0.62
C SER A 31 -10.05 16.11 0.67
N ASP A 32 -10.50 14.86 0.62
CA ASP A 32 -11.94 14.56 0.76
C ASP A 32 -12.53 15.11 2.05
N TYR A 33 -11.68 15.59 2.92
CA TYR A 33 -12.02 15.98 4.27
C TYR A 33 -11.56 17.39 4.63
N ILE A 34 -10.45 17.86 4.06
CA ILE A 34 -9.88 19.17 4.41
C ILE A 34 -9.22 19.74 3.16
N GLU A 35 -9.60 20.96 2.76
CA GLU A 35 -8.82 21.73 1.80
C GLU A 35 -7.51 22.14 2.47
N ILE A 36 -6.45 21.43 2.19
CA ILE A 36 -5.14 21.73 2.74
C ILE A 36 -4.28 22.32 1.63
N ASN A 37 -3.81 23.52 1.78
CA ASN A 37 -2.75 24.06 0.97
C ASN A 37 -1.48 23.23 1.23
N LYS A 38 -0.87 22.66 0.19
CA LYS A 38 0.34 21.80 0.28
C LYS A 38 1.42 22.46 1.12
N MET A 39 1.61 23.75 0.94
CA MET A 39 2.64 24.52 1.65
C MET A 39 2.29 24.78 3.10
N LYS A 40 1.00 24.82 3.45
CA LYS A 40 0.53 25.15 4.81
C LYS A 40 0.29 23.95 5.72
N ASN A 41 0.56 22.71 5.29
CA ASN A 41 0.32 21.52 6.11
C ASN A 41 1.50 21.25 7.07
N THR A 42 1.22 20.88 8.32
CA THR A 42 2.18 20.47 9.36
C THR A 42 2.46 18.98 9.38
N LYS A 43 2.22 18.28 8.29
CA LYS A 43 2.48 16.82 8.09
C LYS A 43 3.15 16.61 6.77
N ASN A 44 3.93 15.53 6.66
CA ASN A 44 4.37 15.05 5.35
C ASN A 44 3.18 14.41 4.64
N VAL A 45 2.58 15.11 3.67
CA VAL A 45 1.51 14.60 2.81
C VAL A 45 1.95 14.74 1.37
N ILE A 46 2.02 13.61 0.68
CA ILE A 46 2.34 13.55 -0.74
C ILE A 46 1.03 13.42 -1.48
N VAL A 47 0.80 14.31 -2.44
CA VAL A 47 -0.41 14.32 -3.24
C VAL A 47 -0.06 14.24 -4.71
N LEU A 48 -0.67 13.27 -5.37
CA LEU A 48 -0.59 13.07 -6.80
C LEU A 48 -1.98 13.32 -7.39
N GLU A 49 -2.08 14.37 -8.19
CA GLU A 49 -3.31 14.73 -8.88
C GLU A 49 -3.43 13.93 -10.19
N LYS A 50 -4.64 13.82 -10.72
CA LYS A 50 -4.92 13.13 -11.98
C LYS A 50 -3.99 13.54 -13.13
N LYS A 51 -3.66 14.83 -13.20
CA LYS A 51 -2.75 15.35 -14.22
C LYS A 51 -1.38 14.70 -14.11
N ASP A 52 -0.80 14.67 -12.91
CA ASP A 52 0.52 14.05 -12.66
C ASP A 52 0.51 12.56 -13.01
N ILE A 53 -0.58 11.87 -12.67
CA ILE A 53 -0.75 10.44 -12.91
C ILE A 53 -0.88 10.14 -14.42
N GLN A 54 -1.67 10.94 -15.14
CA GLN A 54 -1.91 10.72 -16.58
C GLN A 54 -0.71 11.08 -17.47
N GLU A 55 0.01 12.15 -17.13
CA GLU A 55 1.18 12.58 -17.88
C GLU A 55 2.32 11.56 -17.88
N LYS A 56 2.43 10.77 -16.79
CA LYS A 56 3.47 9.75 -16.64
C LYS A 56 3.13 8.38 -17.22
N GLY A 57 1.89 8.15 -17.62
CA GLY A 57 1.48 6.89 -18.22
C GLY A 57 1.64 5.68 -17.30
N TYR A 58 1.44 5.84 -16.00
CA TYR A 58 1.50 4.74 -15.05
C TYR A 58 0.52 3.61 -15.40
N LYS A 59 0.98 2.38 -15.27
CA LYS A 59 0.18 1.19 -15.61
C LYS A 59 -0.80 0.80 -14.49
N ASP A 60 -0.38 0.95 -13.25
CA ASP A 60 -1.15 0.56 -12.07
C ASP A 60 -0.76 1.41 -10.85
N LEU A 61 -1.49 1.26 -9.76
CA LEU A 61 -1.23 1.97 -8.50
C LEU A 61 0.17 1.68 -7.94
N SER A 62 0.65 0.45 -8.09
CA SER A 62 1.98 0.07 -7.62
C SER A 62 3.07 0.87 -8.31
N ALA A 63 2.95 1.10 -9.61
CA ALA A 63 3.89 1.93 -10.37
C ALA A 63 3.87 3.40 -9.92
N ILE A 64 2.69 3.92 -9.56
CA ILE A 64 2.55 5.30 -9.04
C ILE A 64 3.27 5.43 -7.68
N LEU A 65 3.08 4.44 -6.79
CA LEU A 65 3.62 4.48 -5.44
C LEU A 65 5.14 4.27 -5.40
N ASP A 66 5.70 3.57 -6.39
CA ASP A 66 7.16 3.31 -6.50
C ASP A 66 7.98 4.60 -6.73
N ASP A 67 7.33 5.69 -7.15
CA ASP A 67 7.97 7.00 -7.31
C ASP A 67 8.07 7.79 -6.00
N ILE A 68 7.43 7.33 -4.93
CA ILE A 68 7.36 8.04 -3.66
C ILE A 68 8.52 7.60 -2.76
N PRO A 69 9.28 8.54 -2.15
CA PRO A 69 10.34 8.20 -1.23
C PRO A 69 9.83 7.33 -0.06
N SER A 70 10.67 6.44 0.42
CA SER A 70 10.37 5.50 1.54
C SER A 70 9.26 4.50 1.27
N ILE A 71 8.74 4.39 0.05
CA ILE A 71 7.80 3.34 -0.33
C ILE A 71 8.54 2.25 -1.10
N ASN A 72 8.37 1.02 -0.66
CA ASN A 72 8.80 -0.18 -1.38
C ASN A 72 7.56 -0.93 -1.86
N VAL A 73 7.50 -1.22 -3.13
CA VAL A 73 6.36 -1.90 -3.74
C VAL A 73 6.82 -3.19 -4.40
N GLY A 74 6.16 -4.29 -4.11
CA GLY A 74 6.36 -5.55 -4.83
C GLY A 74 5.85 -5.44 -6.26
N LYS A 75 6.75 -5.60 -7.24
CA LYS A 75 6.46 -5.31 -8.66
C LYS A 75 5.72 -6.43 -9.37
N SER A 76 5.65 -7.62 -8.77
CA SER A 76 4.84 -8.74 -9.27
C SER A 76 3.33 -8.44 -9.32
N GLY A 77 2.91 -7.34 -8.68
CA GLY A 77 1.51 -6.98 -8.48
C GLY A 77 0.79 -7.83 -7.43
N TRP A 78 1.52 -8.71 -6.77
CA TRP A 78 1.08 -9.56 -5.66
C TRP A 78 1.80 -9.21 -4.36
N GLY A 79 2.75 -8.26 -4.42
CA GLY A 79 3.60 -7.88 -3.31
C GLY A 79 2.96 -6.86 -2.38
N ASP A 80 3.53 -6.75 -1.20
CA ASP A 80 3.18 -5.76 -0.20
C ASP A 80 3.63 -4.36 -0.65
N ILE A 81 2.89 -3.36 -0.19
CA ILE A 81 3.35 -1.97 -0.15
C ILE A 81 3.90 -1.73 1.24
N ASP A 82 5.17 -1.38 1.34
CA ASP A 82 5.83 -1.06 2.60
C ASP A 82 6.21 0.42 2.63
N ILE A 83 5.74 1.15 3.63
CA ILE A 83 6.06 2.55 3.86
C ILE A 83 6.90 2.65 5.14
N ARG A 84 8.05 3.33 5.05
CA ARG A 84 8.97 3.56 6.18
C ARG A 84 9.42 2.28 6.91
N GLY A 85 9.49 1.15 6.16
CA GLY A 85 10.12 -0.07 6.65
C GLY A 85 9.37 -0.80 7.74
N GLN A 86 8.08 -1.05 7.57
CA GLN A 86 7.32 -1.94 8.45
C GLN A 86 7.77 -3.39 8.31
N GLY A 87 8.26 -3.74 7.12
CA GLY A 87 8.79 -5.04 6.79
C GLY A 87 7.73 -6.05 6.37
N GLU A 88 8.19 -7.19 5.86
CA GLU A 88 7.30 -8.25 5.39
C GLU A 88 6.40 -8.78 6.51
N GLY A 89 5.14 -9.04 6.18
CA GLY A 89 4.14 -9.56 7.10
C GLY A 89 3.56 -8.53 8.07
N SER A 90 4.21 -7.37 8.23
CA SER A 90 3.71 -6.26 9.06
C SER A 90 3.24 -5.08 8.22
N SER A 91 3.78 -4.90 7.00
CA SER A 91 3.44 -3.77 6.13
C SER A 91 1.96 -3.68 5.81
N ALA A 92 1.32 -4.79 5.46
CA ALA A 92 -0.10 -4.81 5.09
C ALA A 92 -1.05 -4.45 6.25
N LYS A 93 -0.73 -4.80 7.50
CA LYS A 93 -1.53 -4.44 8.68
C LYS A 93 -1.26 -3.03 9.19
N ASN A 94 -0.05 -2.52 8.93
CA ASN A 94 0.42 -1.20 9.34
C ASN A 94 0.22 -0.12 8.27
N LEU A 95 -0.55 -0.44 7.22
CA LEU A 95 -0.92 0.46 6.15
C LEU A 95 -2.43 0.50 5.99
N GLN A 96 -3.02 1.69 6.12
CA GLN A 96 -4.41 1.93 5.77
C GLN A 96 -4.52 2.35 4.31
N VAL A 97 -5.25 1.55 3.53
CA VAL A 97 -5.59 1.91 2.14
C VAL A 97 -7.09 2.13 2.06
N LEU A 98 -7.48 3.30 1.55
CA LEU A 98 -8.87 3.69 1.40
C LEU A 98 -9.17 4.01 -0.07
N VAL A 99 -10.38 3.69 -0.49
CA VAL A 99 -10.93 4.12 -1.79
C VAL A 99 -12.22 4.86 -1.51
N ASP A 100 -12.27 6.14 -1.85
CA ASP A 100 -13.40 7.05 -1.57
C ASP A 100 -13.84 7.03 -0.09
N GLY A 101 -12.86 6.94 0.83
CA GLY A 101 -13.11 6.91 2.27
C GLY A 101 -13.40 5.52 2.85
N ALA A 102 -13.69 4.52 2.03
CA ALA A 102 -13.92 3.15 2.47
C ALA A 102 -12.61 2.40 2.66
N PRO A 103 -12.34 1.78 3.83
CA PRO A 103 -11.17 0.96 4.03
C PRO A 103 -11.27 -0.32 3.19
N ILE A 104 -10.20 -0.64 2.46
CA ILE A 104 -10.08 -1.87 1.67
C ILE A 104 -9.23 -2.94 2.35
N THR A 105 -8.58 -2.61 3.46
CA THR A 105 -7.78 -3.54 4.25
C THR A 105 -8.66 -4.61 4.86
N THR A 106 -8.28 -5.88 4.71
CA THR A 106 -9.03 -7.04 5.20
C THR A 106 -8.62 -7.43 6.62
N LEU A 107 -9.47 -8.18 7.33
CA LEU A 107 -9.18 -8.68 8.68
C LEU A 107 -8.09 -9.76 8.71
N VAL A 108 -7.85 -10.43 7.61
CA VAL A 108 -6.81 -11.44 7.47
C VAL A 108 -5.89 -10.98 6.37
N ASN A 109 -4.71 -10.54 6.74
CA ASN A 109 -3.72 -10.06 5.81
C ASN A 109 -2.74 -11.17 5.45
N HIS A 110 -2.66 -11.43 4.16
CA HIS A 110 -1.61 -12.25 3.59
C HIS A 110 -1.03 -11.51 2.38
N PRO A 111 0.28 -11.44 2.18
CA PRO A 111 0.89 -10.68 1.08
C PRO A 111 0.28 -10.96 -0.29
N LEU A 112 -0.05 -12.21 -0.57
CA LEU A 112 -0.70 -12.61 -1.82
C LEU A 112 -2.20 -12.29 -1.89
N GLN A 113 -2.82 -11.88 -0.80
CA GLN A 113 -4.26 -11.60 -0.72
C GLN A 113 -4.59 -10.13 -0.83
N THR A 114 -3.64 -9.26 -0.45
CA THR A 114 -3.83 -7.82 -0.48
C THR A 114 -3.49 -7.32 -1.88
N ASN A 115 -4.49 -7.15 -2.72
CA ASN A 115 -4.31 -6.47 -3.98
C ASN A 115 -4.72 -5.01 -3.84
N TYR A 116 -3.75 -4.13 -3.89
CA TYR A 116 -3.98 -2.68 -3.87
C TYR A 116 -4.43 -2.14 -5.23
N ASN A 117 -4.20 -2.86 -6.33
CA ASN A 117 -4.60 -2.47 -7.69
C ASN A 117 -6.10 -2.77 -7.95
N ILE A 118 -6.97 -2.31 -7.04
CA ILE A 118 -8.42 -2.48 -7.15
C ILE A 118 -9.13 -1.31 -7.82
N VAL A 119 -8.38 -0.25 -8.13
CA VAL A 119 -8.87 0.93 -8.85
C VAL A 119 -8.01 1.12 -10.10
N PRO A 120 -8.60 1.08 -11.30
CA PRO A 120 -7.92 1.46 -12.52
C PRO A 120 -7.33 2.86 -12.43
N VAL A 121 -6.11 3.05 -12.94
CA VAL A 121 -5.40 4.35 -12.91
C VAL A 121 -6.24 5.45 -13.59
N GLU A 122 -6.98 5.09 -14.62
CA GLU A 122 -7.85 5.99 -15.38
C GLU A 122 -8.99 6.57 -14.52
N ASN A 123 -9.40 5.82 -13.49
CA ASN A 123 -10.47 6.21 -12.56
C ASN A 123 -9.95 6.96 -11.34
N ILE A 124 -8.65 7.14 -11.19
CA ILE A 124 -8.06 7.87 -10.09
C ILE A 124 -8.09 9.37 -10.39
N GLU A 125 -8.71 10.14 -9.50
CA GLU A 125 -8.68 11.60 -9.53
C GLU A 125 -7.50 12.13 -8.72
N ARG A 126 -7.21 11.47 -7.58
CA ARG A 126 -6.14 11.87 -6.69
C ARG A 126 -5.70 10.72 -5.77
N ILE A 127 -4.43 10.70 -5.45
CA ILE A 127 -3.85 9.85 -4.40
C ILE A 127 -3.20 10.75 -3.37
N GLU A 128 -3.54 10.52 -2.11
CA GLU A 128 -2.89 11.14 -0.96
C GLU A 128 -2.13 10.07 -0.19
N VAL A 129 -0.85 10.28 0.04
CA VAL A 129 -0.03 9.40 0.86
C VAL A 129 0.48 10.17 2.07
N ILE A 130 0.25 9.61 3.24
CA ILE A 130 0.76 10.10 4.52
C ILE A 130 1.78 9.07 5.00
N PRO A 131 3.10 9.28 4.81
CA PRO A 131 4.10 8.34 5.26
C PRO A 131 4.23 8.39 6.79
N GLY A 132 3.83 7.31 7.44
CA GLY A 132 3.77 7.20 8.90
C GLY A 132 2.67 8.06 9.52
N GLY A 133 1.88 7.47 10.41
CA GLY A 133 0.82 8.15 11.14
C GLY A 133 -0.47 8.36 10.35
N GLY A 134 -1.32 9.27 10.86
CA GLY A 134 -2.68 9.49 10.35
C GLY A 134 -3.76 8.87 11.23
N SER A 135 -3.40 8.42 12.42
CA SER A 135 -4.30 7.66 13.32
C SER A 135 -5.54 8.45 13.77
N ILE A 136 -5.47 9.78 13.83
CA ILE A 136 -6.62 10.59 14.26
C ILE A 136 -7.78 10.44 13.29
N ILE A 137 -7.52 10.54 11.99
CA ILE A 137 -8.58 10.51 10.96
C ILE A 137 -8.88 9.06 10.52
N TYR A 138 -7.85 8.21 10.47
CA TYR A 138 -7.95 6.88 9.83
C TYR A 138 -7.97 5.71 10.81
N GLY A 139 -7.55 5.91 12.06
CA GLY A 139 -7.61 4.93 13.14
C GLY A 139 -6.46 3.93 13.14
N SER A 140 -6.77 2.68 13.42
CA SER A 140 -5.82 1.58 13.55
C SER A 140 -5.07 1.26 12.26
N GLY A 141 -3.81 0.81 12.40
CA GLY A 141 -3.02 0.30 11.26
C GLY A 141 -2.34 1.39 10.44
N THR A 142 -1.94 2.49 11.07
CA THR A 142 -1.32 3.64 10.40
C THR A 142 0.15 3.85 10.76
N ALA A 143 0.80 2.88 11.40
CA ALA A 143 2.22 2.97 11.74
C ALA A 143 3.12 3.16 10.50
N GLY A 144 2.83 2.50 9.40
CA GLY A 144 3.46 2.72 8.09
C GLY A 144 2.88 3.92 7.36
N GLY A 145 1.61 4.21 7.58
CA GLY A 145 0.94 5.37 6.98
C GLY A 145 -0.42 5.09 6.38
N VAL A 146 -0.83 6.00 5.50
CA VAL A 146 -2.15 5.97 4.84
C VAL A 146 -1.99 6.22 3.35
N ILE A 147 -2.71 5.47 2.54
CA ILE A 147 -2.93 5.74 1.12
C ILE A 147 -4.43 5.96 0.93
N ASN A 148 -4.82 7.17 0.58
CA ASN A 148 -6.20 7.53 0.32
C ASN A 148 -6.39 7.82 -1.17
N ILE A 149 -7.18 6.98 -1.84
CA ILE A 149 -7.46 7.08 -3.27
C ILE A 149 -8.85 7.70 -3.44
N THR A 150 -8.90 8.86 -4.09
CA THR A 150 -10.15 9.48 -4.51
C THR A 150 -10.39 9.18 -5.98
N THR A 151 -11.53 8.58 -6.29
CA THR A 151 -11.91 8.30 -7.67
C THR A 151 -12.61 9.49 -8.31
N ASN A 152 -12.55 9.57 -9.64
CA ASN A 152 -13.31 10.56 -10.41
C ASN A 152 -14.83 10.42 -10.24
N LEU A 153 -15.30 9.26 -9.76
CA LEU A 153 -16.72 8.99 -9.52
C LEU A 153 -17.21 9.63 -8.23
N LYS A 154 -16.34 9.84 -7.26
CA LYS A 154 -16.68 10.55 -6.02
C LYS A 154 -16.86 12.06 -6.26
N ARG A 155 -16.06 12.59 -7.19
CA ARG A 155 -16.07 14.02 -7.58
C ARG A 155 -16.20 14.14 -9.08
N LEU A 156 -17.40 13.99 -9.61
CA LEU A 156 -17.65 14.15 -11.05
C LEU A 156 -17.51 15.62 -11.46
N SER A 157 -16.28 16.12 -11.42
CA SER A 157 -15.94 17.48 -11.88
C SER A 157 -15.94 17.58 -13.40
N LYS A 158 -15.60 16.48 -14.09
CA LYS A 158 -15.59 16.38 -15.54
C LYS A 158 -16.04 14.99 -15.98
N LEU A 159 -16.84 14.95 -17.02
CA LEU A 159 -17.16 13.70 -17.73
C LEU A 159 -15.91 13.16 -18.41
N ILE A 160 -15.74 11.86 -18.35
CA ILE A 160 -14.64 11.16 -19.03
C ILE A 160 -15.24 10.30 -20.11
N ASN A 161 -14.93 10.64 -21.36
CA ASN A 161 -15.23 9.85 -22.52
C ASN A 161 -13.89 9.47 -23.16
N SER A 162 -13.53 8.20 -23.13
CA SER A 162 -12.25 7.74 -23.68
C SER A 162 -12.25 6.28 -24.02
N ALA A 163 -11.47 5.94 -25.04
CA ALA A 163 -11.11 4.56 -25.38
C ALA A 163 -9.58 4.47 -25.41
N GLU A 164 -9.04 3.37 -24.92
CA GLU A 164 -7.60 3.15 -24.86
C GLU A 164 -7.28 1.69 -25.16
N ILE A 165 -6.23 1.47 -25.96
CA ILE A 165 -5.61 0.18 -26.17
C ILE A 165 -4.10 0.32 -25.92
N SER A 166 -3.52 -0.63 -25.18
CA SER A 166 -2.08 -0.73 -24.97
C SER A 166 -1.65 -2.17 -25.15
N ILE A 167 -0.54 -2.37 -25.85
CA ILE A 167 0.07 -3.67 -26.11
C ILE A 167 1.55 -3.62 -25.70
N GLY A 168 2.10 -4.75 -25.35
CA GLY A 168 3.53 -4.83 -25.01
C GLY A 168 4.00 -6.27 -24.86
N THR A 169 5.28 -6.40 -24.53
CA THR A 169 5.91 -7.71 -24.33
C THR A 169 5.34 -8.48 -23.12
N LYS A 170 4.53 -7.82 -22.29
CA LYS A 170 3.90 -8.37 -21.08
C LYS A 170 2.38 -8.39 -21.14
N GLY A 171 1.82 -8.38 -22.35
CA GLY A 171 0.38 -8.49 -22.54
C GLY A 171 -0.28 -7.24 -23.10
N GLU A 172 -1.56 -7.13 -22.84
CA GLU A 172 -2.43 -6.13 -23.47
C GLU A 172 -3.44 -5.55 -22.48
N LYS A 173 -3.85 -4.31 -22.71
CA LYS A 173 -4.80 -3.58 -21.88
C LYS A 173 -5.81 -2.86 -22.77
N TYR A 174 -7.07 -2.95 -22.41
CA TYR A 174 -8.21 -2.28 -23.06
C TYR A 174 -8.98 -1.49 -22.02
N SER A 175 -9.25 -0.21 -22.27
CA SER A 175 -10.06 0.63 -21.38
C SER A 175 -11.10 1.40 -22.17
N LEU A 176 -12.31 1.49 -21.62
CA LEU A 176 -13.41 2.28 -22.15
C LEU A 176 -14.06 3.05 -21.00
N ALA A 177 -14.26 4.34 -21.17
CA ALA A 177 -14.99 5.19 -20.22
C ALA A 177 -16.02 6.01 -20.96
N PHE A 178 -17.23 6.08 -20.41
CA PHE A 178 -18.36 6.83 -20.95
C PHE A 178 -19.02 7.64 -19.84
N GLY A 179 -19.08 8.94 -19.99
CA GLY A 179 -19.72 9.87 -19.09
C GLY A 179 -20.81 10.66 -19.78
N HIS A 180 -21.97 10.79 -19.13
CA HIS A 180 -23.12 11.53 -19.67
C HIS A 180 -23.89 12.28 -18.59
N LYS A 181 -24.36 13.50 -18.93
CA LYS A 181 -25.34 14.23 -18.14
C LYS A 181 -26.73 13.74 -18.51
N LEU A 182 -27.38 13.01 -17.61
CA LEU A 182 -28.75 12.57 -17.78
C LEU A 182 -29.72 13.75 -17.63
N THR A 183 -29.42 14.66 -16.71
CA THR A 183 -30.08 15.94 -16.50
C THR A 183 -29.05 16.96 -16.03
N ASP A 184 -29.46 18.23 -15.85
CA ASP A 184 -28.59 19.26 -15.25
C ASP A 184 -28.11 18.93 -13.83
N LYS A 185 -28.81 18.02 -13.16
CA LYS A 185 -28.51 17.60 -11.78
C LYS A 185 -27.93 16.20 -11.67
N ILE A 186 -28.13 15.34 -12.68
CA ILE A 186 -27.73 13.94 -12.60
C ILE A 186 -26.68 13.62 -13.65
N THR A 187 -25.56 13.12 -13.20
CA THR A 187 -24.45 12.71 -14.06
C THR A 187 -24.15 11.23 -13.86
N LEU A 188 -23.97 10.50 -14.96
CA LEU A 188 -23.59 9.09 -15.00
C LEU A 188 -22.18 8.96 -15.55
N GLN A 189 -21.39 8.08 -14.98
CA GLN A 189 -20.09 7.65 -15.48
C GLN A 189 -19.99 6.14 -15.43
N LEU A 190 -19.62 5.52 -16.54
CA LEU A 190 -19.34 4.09 -16.64
C LEU A 190 -17.91 3.89 -17.09
N SER A 191 -17.24 2.86 -16.63
CA SER A 191 -15.95 2.44 -17.19
C SER A 191 -15.75 0.95 -17.10
N TYR A 192 -15.03 0.43 -18.08
CA TYR A 192 -14.57 -0.94 -18.14
C TYR A 192 -13.09 -0.97 -18.49
N LEU A 193 -12.33 -1.83 -17.82
CA LEU A 193 -10.94 -2.07 -18.12
C LEU A 193 -10.67 -3.58 -18.08
N ARG A 194 -9.98 -4.07 -19.09
CA ARG A 194 -9.39 -5.40 -19.13
C ARG A 194 -7.88 -5.28 -19.21
N ASP A 195 -7.16 -5.96 -18.30
CA ASP A 195 -5.71 -6.02 -18.25
C ASP A 195 -5.27 -7.49 -18.24
N ASN A 196 -4.70 -7.94 -19.36
CA ASN A 196 -4.12 -9.25 -19.52
C ASN A 196 -2.60 -9.11 -19.42
N LYS A 197 -2.01 -9.67 -18.39
CA LYS A 197 -0.57 -9.52 -18.11
C LYS A 197 0.13 -10.87 -18.01
N ASP A 198 1.14 -11.07 -18.84
CA ASP A 198 2.09 -12.16 -18.70
C ASP A 198 3.11 -11.84 -17.59
N LEU A 199 3.36 -12.80 -16.71
CA LEU A 199 4.36 -12.67 -15.65
C LEU A 199 5.73 -13.17 -16.13
N TYR A 200 6.71 -13.23 -15.22
CA TYR A 200 8.09 -13.54 -15.57
C TYR A 200 8.29 -14.94 -16.18
N PHE A 201 7.72 -15.96 -15.55
CA PHE A 201 7.91 -17.35 -15.98
C PHE A 201 6.95 -17.75 -17.10
N LYS A 202 7.33 -18.80 -17.83
CA LYS A 202 6.47 -19.39 -18.85
C LYS A 202 5.13 -19.82 -18.24
N ASP A 203 4.05 -19.67 -19.01
CA ASP A 203 2.67 -20.03 -18.66
C ASP A 203 2.16 -19.36 -17.36
N THR A 204 2.74 -18.23 -16.97
CA THR A 204 2.28 -17.45 -15.82
C THR A 204 1.64 -16.16 -16.27
N TYR A 205 0.50 -15.84 -15.65
CA TYR A 205 -0.32 -14.69 -16.06
C TYR A 205 -1.11 -14.11 -14.90
N ARG A 206 -1.61 -12.88 -15.11
CA ARG A 206 -2.62 -12.22 -14.30
C ARG A 206 -3.58 -11.48 -15.24
N ASN A 207 -4.83 -11.90 -15.27
CA ASN A 207 -5.90 -11.31 -16.08
C ASN A 207 -6.92 -10.68 -15.18
N SER A 208 -7.25 -9.41 -15.41
CA SER A 208 -8.13 -8.62 -14.58
C SER A 208 -9.18 -7.91 -15.41
N ASP A 209 -10.43 -8.00 -14.98
CA ASP A 209 -11.56 -7.24 -15.52
C ASP A 209 -12.09 -6.31 -14.43
N TYR A 210 -12.13 -5.01 -14.71
CA TYR A 210 -12.67 -3.97 -13.83
C TYR A 210 -13.89 -3.33 -14.46
N PHE A 211 -14.95 -3.28 -13.70
CA PHE A 211 -16.15 -2.53 -14.06
C PHE A 211 -16.44 -1.50 -12.98
N THR A 212 -16.73 -0.26 -13.37
CA THR A 212 -17.18 0.77 -12.45
C THR A 212 -18.36 1.54 -13.02
N ALA A 213 -19.29 1.92 -12.13
CA ALA A 213 -20.40 2.79 -12.42
C ALA A 213 -20.54 3.83 -11.32
N GLY A 214 -20.73 5.08 -11.69
CA GLY A 214 -20.91 6.18 -10.76
C GLY A 214 -22.10 7.05 -11.17
N LEU A 215 -22.90 7.43 -10.18
CA LEU A 215 -23.99 8.37 -10.32
C LEU A 215 -23.75 9.52 -9.34
N ASN A 216 -23.78 10.74 -9.86
CA ASN A 216 -23.71 11.94 -9.05
C ASN A 216 -25.01 12.71 -9.19
N TYR A 217 -25.62 13.08 -8.06
CA TYR A 217 -26.84 13.86 -7.99
C TYR A 217 -26.58 15.17 -7.24
N LYS A 218 -26.51 16.26 -7.98
CA LYS A 218 -26.48 17.62 -7.44
C LYS A 218 -27.90 18.02 -7.00
N ILE A 219 -28.19 17.84 -5.72
CA ILE A 219 -29.50 18.19 -5.15
C ILE A 219 -29.72 19.70 -5.29
N ASN A 220 -28.72 20.48 -4.84
CA ASN A 220 -28.58 21.92 -5.02
C ASN A 220 -27.11 22.34 -4.92
N ASP A 221 -26.80 23.63 -4.87
CA ASP A 221 -25.40 24.11 -4.83
C ASP A 221 -24.66 23.75 -3.54
N ASN A 222 -25.38 23.46 -2.46
CA ASN A 222 -24.82 23.10 -1.16
C ASN A 222 -24.88 21.60 -0.85
N GLN A 223 -25.52 20.78 -1.70
CA GLN A 223 -25.79 19.40 -1.42
C GLN A 223 -25.49 18.52 -2.65
N ASN A 224 -24.73 17.50 -2.42
CA ASN A 224 -24.37 16.53 -3.45
C ASN A 224 -24.42 15.09 -2.89
N LEU A 225 -24.98 14.17 -3.68
CA LEU A 225 -25.02 12.75 -3.39
C LEU A 225 -24.29 11.99 -4.50
N SER A 226 -23.36 11.14 -4.14
CA SER A 226 -22.61 10.30 -5.09
C SER A 226 -22.75 8.83 -4.73
N LEU A 227 -23.11 8.02 -5.71
CA LEU A 227 -23.15 6.57 -5.59
C LEU A 227 -22.11 5.97 -6.55
N ARG A 228 -21.25 5.12 -6.03
CA ARG A 228 -20.27 4.36 -6.82
C ARG A 228 -20.45 2.87 -6.60
N TYR A 229 -20.45 2.13 -7.69
CA TYR A 229 -20.31 0.67 -7.72
C TYR A 229 -19.03 0.31 -8.46
N SER A 230 -18.27 -0.65 -7.95
CA SER A 230 -17.12 -1.20 -8.64
C SER A 230 -17.01 -2.71 -8.45
N LYS A 231 -16.52 -3.39 -9.48
CA LYS A 231 -16.33 -4.83 -9.50
C LYS A 231 -15.02 -5.19 -10.17
N LEU A 232 -14.25 -6.03 -9.51
CA LEU A 232 -13.02 -6.63 -10.01
C LEU A 232 -13.19 -8.14 -10.09
N PHE A 233 -12.78 -8.71 -11.23
CA PHE A 233 -12.49 -10.13 -11.39
C PHE A 233 -11.03 -10.27 -11.78
N GLU A 234 -10.31 -11.09 -11.07
CA GLU A 234 -8.91 -11.34 -11.38
C GLU A 234 -8.63 -12.85 -11.29
N LYS A 235 -7.89 -13.34 -12.26
CA LYS A 235 -7.35 -14.70 -12.27
C LYS A 235 -5.86 -14.64 -12.54
N GLY A 236 -5.11 -15.46 -11.82
CA GLY A 236 -3.68 -15.52 -12.02
C GLY A 236 -3.10 -16.92 -11.80
N GLN A 237 -2.08 -17.22 -12.58
CA GLN A 237 -1.22 -18.38 -12.41
C GLN A 237 0.22 -17.91 -12.27
N PHE A 238 0.92 -18.36 -11.24
CA PHE A 238 2.25 -17.85 -10.93
C PHE A 238 3.15 -18.90 -10.26
N VAL A 239 4.45 -18.64 -10.28
CA VAL A 239 5.43 -19.35 -9.48
C VAL A 239 5.66 -18.59 -8.20
N ARG A 240 5.38 -19.17 -7.03
CA ARG A 240 5.52 -18.47 -5.74
C ARG A 240 6.96 -18.07 -5.45
N THR A 241 7.85 -19.03 -5.54
CA THR A 241 9.30 -18.85 -5.35
C THR A 241 10.05 -19.96 -6.05
N ILE A 242 11.25 -19.68 -6.48
CA ILE A 242 12.15 -20.66 -7.08
C ILE A 242 13.50 -20.66 -6.32
N ASN A 243 14.14 -21.80 -6.20
CA ASN A 243 15.50 -21.86 -5.69
C ASN A 243 16.43 -21.05 -6.60
N TYR A 244 17.33 -20.25 -6.01
CA TYR A 244 18.20 -19.34 -6.74
C TYR A 244 19.07 -20.04 -7.78
N GLN A 245 19.69 -21.17 -7.43
CA GLN A 245 20.54 -21.94 -8.36
C GLN A 245 19.72 -22.50 -9.54
N LYS A 246 18.52 -23.02 -9.27
CA LYS A 246 17.61 -23.49 -10.31
C LYS A 246 17.15 -22.33 -11.20
N PHE A 247 16.86 -21.17 -10.60
CA PHE A 247 16.54 -19.96 -11.32
C PHE A 247 17.67 -19.52 -12.27
N MET A 248 18.91 -19.49 -11.79
CA MET A 248 20.05 -19.08 -12.62
C MET A 248 20.27 -19.99 -13.82
N LYS A 249 19.93 -21.27 -13.70
CA LYS A 249 20.02 -22.27 -14.78
C LYS A 249 18.88 -22.14 -15.79
N GLU A 250 17.64 -22.01 -15.34
CA GLU A 250 16.44 -22.14 -16.17
C GLU A 250 15.81 -20.77 -16.53
N LYS A 251 16.02 -19.74 -15.69
CA LYS A 251 15.48 -18.37 -15.86
C LYS A 251 13.98 -18.40 -16.19
N LYS A 252 13.54 -17.65 -17.22
CA LYS A 252 12.14 -17.56 -17.65
C LYS A 252 11.55 -18.88 -18.17
N ASN A 253 12.38 -19.84 -18.57
CA ASN A 253 11.94 -21.13 -19.09
C ASN A 253 11.58 -22.14 -18.00
N TYR A 254 11.76 -21.77 -16.72
CA TYR A 254 11.37 -22.60 -15.61
C TYR A 254 9.90 -22.95 -15.63
N VAL A 255 9.59 -24.23 -15.54
CA VAL A 255 8.26 -24.80 -15.36
C VAL A 255 8.27 -25.58 -14.05
N PRO A 256 7.44 -25.21 -13.06
CA PRO A 256 7.39 -25.93 -11.80
C PRO A 256 6.79 -27.32 -12.01
N GLU A 257 7.40 -28.31 -11.39
CA GLU A 257 6.99 -29.71 -11.48
C GLU A 257 5.73 -29.95 -10.63
N ASP A 258 4.76 -30.63 -11.20
CA ASP A 258 3.62 -31.15 -10.46
C ASP A 258 4.07 -32.17 -9.42
N ARG A 259 3.39 -32.20 -8.30
CA ARG A 259 3.73 -33.10 -7.19
C ARG A 259 2.61 -34.12 -6.99
N LYS A 260 2.99 -35.39 -7.01
CA LYS A 260 2.11 -36.47 -6.59
C LYS A 260 2.16 -36.59 -5.07
N VAL A 261 1.04 -36.39 -4.42
CA VAL A 261 0.91 -36.34 -2.96
C VAL A 261 -0.11 -37.35 -2.51
N THR A 262 0.22 -38.21 -1.57
CA THR A 262 -0.73 -39.10 -0.94
C THR A 262 -1.55 -38.31 0.07
N VAL A 263 -2.85 -38.14 -0.16
CA VAL A 263 -3.75 -37.34 0.68
C VAL A 263 -4.53 -38.15 1.71
N GLY A 264 -4.50 -39.47 1.58
CA GLY A 264 -5.14 -40.37 2.52
C GLY A 264 -4.96 -41.83 2.17
N LEU A 265 -5.68 -42.72 2.87
CA LEU A 265 -5.83 -44.12 2.54
C LEU A 265 -7.33 -44.40 2.30
N ASP A 266 -7.63 -45.27 1.35
CA ASP A 266 -8.99 -45.76 1.14
C ASP A 266 -9.38 -46.81 2.22
N LYS A 267 -10.58 -47.38 2.13
CA LYS A 267 -11.09 -48.37 3.08
C LYS A 267 -10.25 -49.64 3.12
N ASP A 268 -9.55 -49.93 2.03
CA ASP A 268 -8.72 -51.13 1.84
C ASP A 268 -7.24 -50.87 2.16
N GLY A 269 -6.92 -49.63 2.59
CA GLY A 269 -5.56 -49.23 2.97
C GLY A 269 -4.67 -48.80 1.79
N HIS A 270 -5.21 -48.65 0.59
CA HIS A 270 -4.49 -48.12 -0.56
C HIS A 270 -4.36 -46.58 -0.45
N LYS A 271 -3.27 -46.07 -1.02
CA LYS A 271 -3.00 -44.65 -1.02
C LYS A 271 -3.94 -43.91 -1.99
N ILE A 272 -4.65 -42.92 -1.47
CA ILE A 272 -5.34 -41.92 -2.29
C ILE A 272 -4.31 -40.86 -2.67
N GLU A 273 -4.03 -40.75 -3.95
CA GLU A 273 -3.01 -39.82 -4.46
C GLU A 273 -3.68 -38.69 -5.27
N GLU A 274 -3.23 -37.45 -5.04
CA GLU A 274 -3.60 -36.27 -5.80
C GLU A 274 -2.38 -35.67 -6.49
N ILE A 275 -2.57 -35.11 -7.67
CA ILE A 275 -1.55 -34.31 -8.36
C ILE A 275 -1.79 -32.86 -8.00
N ILE A 276 -0.83 -32.26 -7.33
CA ILE A 276 -0.84 -30.84 -7.00
C ILE A 276 0.02 -30.12 -8.02
N SER A 277 -0.58 -29.14 -8.71
CA SER A 277 0.13 -28.31 -9.68
C SER A 277 1.35 -27.64 -9.06
N GLY A 278 2.44 -27.59 -9.78
CA GLY A 278 3.61 -26.81 -9.42
C GLY A 278 3.36 -25.31 -9.49
N TYR A 279 2.43 -24.87 -10.34
CA TYR A 279 1.95 -23.48 -10.36
C TYR A 279 0.98 -23.20 -9.21
N ALA A 280 1.03 -21.99 -8.71
CA ALA A 280 0.02 -21.47 -7.80
C ALA A 280 -1.03 -20.69 -8.61
N ASN A 281 -2.30 -20.93 -8.32
CA ASN A 281 -3.40 -20.16 -8.90
C ASN A 281 -4.00 -19.25 -7.82
N ALA A 282 -4.31 -18.02 -8.18
CA ALA A 282 -5.00 -17.08 -7.32
C ALA A 282 -6.14 -16.42 -8.10
N ASP A 283 -7.34 -16.59 -7.59
CA ASP A 283 -8.54 -15.94 -8.11
C ASP A 283 -9.03 -14.93 -7.10
N ARG A 284 -9.42 -13.75 -7.57
CA ARG A 284 -9.97 -12.67 -6.74
C ARG A 284 -11.25 -12.15 -7.36
N LYS A 285 -12.20 -11.86 -6.46
CA LYS A 285 -13.41 -11.10 -6.79
C LYS A 285 -13.57 -10.04 -5.72
N PHE A 286 -13.73 -8.80 -6.14
CA PHE A 286 -13.97 -7.70 -5.22
C PHE A 286 -15.12 -6.85 -5.74
N GLU A 287 -16.06 -6.54 -4.86
CA GLU A 287 -17.21 -5.66 -5.13
C GLU A 287 -17.24 -4.56 -4.08
N SER A 288 -17.51 -3.35 -4.50
CA SER A 288 -17.59 -2.19 -3.60
C SER A 288 -18.77 -1.31 -4.01
N ILE A 289 -19.53 -0.90 -3.00
CA ILE A 289 -20.58 0.12 -3.11
C ILE A 289 -20.22 1.23 -2.13
N ASN A 290 -20.15 2.46 -2.62
CA ASN A 290 -19.93 3.64 -1.81
C ASN A 290 -21.03 4.67 -2.07
N LEU A 291 -21.61 5.18 -1.00
CA LEU A 291 -22.56 6.29 -1.02
C LEU A 291 -21.95 7.45 -0.23
N SER A 292 -21.69 8.57 -0.89
CA SER A 292 -21.14 9.77 -0.26
C SER A 292 -22.16 10.91 -0.33
N TYR A 293 -22.47 11.49 0.81
CA TYR A 293 -23.30 12.68 0.92
C TYR A 293 -22.50 13.84 1.45
N ASN A 294 -22.50 14.95 0.70
CA ASN A 294 -21.84 16.19 1.05
C ASN A 294 -22.89 17.28 1.27
N LEU A 295 -22.82 17.97 2.40
CA LEU A 295 -23.65 19.10 2.73
C LEU A 295 -22.76 20.27 3.21
N ASN A 296 -22.91 21.42 2.62
CA ASN A 296 -22.30 22.68 3.07
C ASN A 296 -23.38 23.58 3.69
N PRO A 297 -23.72 23.42 4.99
CA PRO A 297 -24.79 24.21 5.63
C PRO A 297 -24.53 25.71 5.57
N THR A 298 -23.27 26.09 5.67
CA THR A 298 -22.78 27.46 5.51
C THR A 298 -21.50 27.46 4.66
N LYS A 299 -20.98 28.65 4.34
CA LYS A 299 -19.68 28.79 3.66
C LYS A 299 -18.50 28.28 4.51
N ASN A 300 -18.68 28.15 5.81
CA ASN A 300 -17.66 27.80 6.79
C ASN A 300 -17.87 26.41 7.39
N THR A 301 -18.90 25.67 7.00
CA THR A 301 -19.21 24.37 7.55
C THR A 301 -19.39 23.34 6.43
N LYS A 302 -18.80 22.19 6.60
CA LYS A 302 -18.93 21.05 5.68
C LYS A 302 -19.30 19.82 6.49
N TYR A 303 -20.29 19.08 6.03
CA TYR A 303 -20.68 17.80 6.58
C TYR A 303 -20.54 16.72 5.50
N LEU A 304 -19.82 15.67 5.81
CA LEU A 304 -19.57 14.55 4.92
C LEU A 304 -19.96 13.23 5.59
N VAL A 305 -20.72 12.43 4.87
CA VAL A 305 -21.04 11.05 5.24
C VAL A 305 -20.60 10.13 4.12
N ASP A 306 -19.77 9.15 4.43
CA ASP A 306 -19.39 8.07 3.53
C ASP A 306 -19.95 6.75 4.10
N ALA A 307 -20.95 6.16 3.44
CA ALA A 307 -21.43 4.81 3.71
C ALA A 307 -20.88 3.85 2.67
N PHE A 308 -20.47 2.67 3.12
CA PHE A 308 -19.80 1.71 2.24
C PHE A 308 -20.15 0.26 2.54
N TYR A 309 -20.08 -0.56 1.49
CA TYR A 309 -20.14 -2.01 1.55
C TYR A 309 -19.10 -2.59 0.59
N ASN A 310 -18.12 -3.30 1.13
CA ASN A 310 -17.09 -4.01 0.39
C ASN A 310 -17.23 -5.50 0.61
N LYS A 311 -17.18 -6.27 -0.47
CA LYS A 311 -17.21 -7.73 -0.45
C LYS A 311 -16.06 -8.27 -1.26
N GLY A 312 -15.29 -9.18 -0.71
CA GLY A 312 -14.19 -9.81 -1.41
C GLY A 312 -14.13 -11.30 -1.22
N ASN A 313 -13.61 -11.95 -2.26
CA ASN A 313 -13.35 -13.36 -2.32
C ASN A 313 -11.95 -13.56 -2.85
N PHE A 314 -11.16 -14.37 -2.17
CA PHE A 314 -9.85 -14.79 -2.62
C PHE A 314 -9.74 -16.31 -2.53
N SER A 315 -9.26 -16.96 -3.58
CA SER A 315 -8.92 -18.37 -3.55
C SER A 315 -7.50 -18.59 -4.05
N ASN A 316 -6.78 -19.47 -3.39
CA ASN A 316 -5.43 -19.87 -3.77
C ASN A 316 -5.34 -21.40 -3.73
N THR A 317 -4.99 -21.99 -4.86
CA THR A 317 -4.79 -23.43 -5.00
C THR A 317 -3.29 -23.73 -5.04
N ASN A 318 -2.69 -23.96 -3.91
CA ASN A 318 -1.37 -24.53 -3.81
C ASN A 318 -1.18 -25.08 -2.39
N LEU A 319 -1.06 -26.42 -2.24
CA LEU A 319 -0.91 -27.08 -0.93
C LEU A 319 -1.84 -26.45 0.11
N GLY A 320 -3.17 -26.73 -0.01
CA GLY A 320 -4.12 -26.35 0.99
C GLY A 320 -5.36 -25.57 0.54
N ASN A 321 -5.64 -25.46 -0.75
CA ASN A 321 -6.90 -24.86 -1.27
C ASN A 321 -7.50 -23.80 -0.33
N GLN A 322 -6.78 -22.69 -0.18
CA GLN A 322 -7.16 -21.63 0.73
C GLN A 322 -8.23 -20.75 0.07
N VAL A 323 -9.36 -20.58 0.76
CA VAL A 323 -10.43 -19.65 0.32
C VAL A 323 -10.70 -18.67 1.46
N MET A 324 -10.70 -17.40 1.14
CA MET A 324 -11.03 -16.34 2.08
C MET A 324 -12.19 -15.50 1.53
N TYR A 325 -13.16 -15.29 2.39
CA TYR A 325 -14.28 -14.37 2.19
C TYR A 325 -14.17 -13.22 3.16
N HIS A 326 -14.42 -12.00 2.72
CA HIS A 326 -14.48 -10.86 3.61
C HIS A 326 -15.59 -9.90 3.21
N HIS A 327 -16.14 -9.23 4.23
CA HIS A 327 -17.11 -8.16 4.10
C HIS A 327 -16.72 -7.02 5.02
N THR A 328 -16.81 -5.79 4.53
CA THR A 328 -16.61 -4.59 5.33
C THR A 328 -17.74 -3.63 5.01
N TYR A 329 -18.48 -3.19 6.03
CA TYR A 329 -19.57 -2.25 5.83
C TYR A 329 -19.72 -1.32 7.03
N GLY A 330 -20.23 -0.14 6.77
CA GLY A 330 -20.43 0.88 7.77
C GLY A 330 -20.49 2.27 7.19
N PHE A 331 -20.23 3.24 8.04
CA PHE A 331 -20.19 4.63 7.65
C PHE A 331 -19.18 5.42 8.48
N LYS A 332 -18.73 6.51 7.89
CA LYS A 332 -17.87 7.52 8.50
C LYS A 332 -18.51 8.88 8.33
N ASN A 333 -18.56 9.63 9.43
CA ASN A 333 -19.09 10.99 9.41
C ASN A 333 -18.00 11.96 9.77
N LYS A 334 -18.02 13.13 9.13
CA LYS A 334 -17.12 14.23 9.41
C LYS A 334 -17.86 15.54 9.33
N PHE A 335 -17.61 16.37 10.32
CA PHE A 335 -18.13 17.72 10.40
C PHE A 335 -16.96 18.67 10.57
N ASP A 336 -16.69 19.48 9.55
CA ASP A 336 -15.60 20.44 9.50
C ASP A 336 -16.15 21.84 9.63
N ILE A 337 -15.62 22.60 10.58
CA ILE A 337 -16.03 23.96 10.91
C ILE A 337 -14.81 24.86 10.77
N GLU A 338 -14.80 25.75 9.81
CA GLU A 338 -13.84 26.83 9.73
C GLU A 338 -14.34 28.00 10.61
N TYR A 339 -13.57 28.29 11.66
CA TYR A 339 -13.86 29.37 12.58
C TYR A 339 -12.87 30.53 12.44
N ALA A 340 -13.19 31.68 13.02
CA ALA A 340 -12.31 32.85 13.07
C ALA A 340 -11.86 33.42 11.71
N LYS A 341 -12.71 33.34 10.69
CA LYS A 341 -12.41 33.72 9.31
C LYS A 341 -12.10 35.21 9.09
N SER A 342 -12.51 36.09 10.01
CA SER A 342 -12.29 37.52 9.94
C SER A 342 -11.34 38.05 11.02
N THR A 343 -10.53 37.22 11.62
CA THR A 343 -9.63 37.55 12.72
C THR A 343 -8.18 37.11 12.40
N SER A 344 -7.26 37.42 13.31
CA SER A 344 -5.86 36.95 13.22
C SER A 344 -5.72 35.40 13.20
N PHE A 345 -6.80 34.67 13.43
CA PHE A 345 -6.92 33.22 13.38
C PHE A 345 -7.50 32.67 12.08
N GLU A 346 -7.49 33.45 11.01
CA GLU A 346 -8.10 33.09 9.73
C GLU A 346 -7.63 31.67 9.23
N GLY A 347 -8.61 30.91 8.75
CA GLY A 347 -8.39 29.54 8.27
C GLY A 347 -8.18 28.50 9.38
N SER A 348 -8.45 28.87 10.64
CA SER A 348 -8.52 27.89 11.74
C SER A 348 -9.75 27.02 11.59
N SER A 349 -9.63 25.71 11.88
CA SER A 349 -10.72 24.76 11.68
C SER A 349 -10.79 23.71 12.78
N LEU A 350 -12.00 23.21 13.01
CA LEU A 350 -12.29 22.10 13.91
C LEU A 350 -13.00 20.99 13.12
N LEU A 351 -12.35 19.84 13.04
CA LEU A 351 -12.91 18.62 12.48
C LEU A 351 -13.40 17.72 13.60
N LEU A 352 -14.68 17.37 13.58
CA LEU A 352 -15.29 16.36 14.42
C LEU A 352 -15.61 15.14 13.58
N GLY A 353 -15.32 13.95 14.07
CA GLY A 353 -15.58 12.72 13.33
C GLY A 353 -16.13 11.58 14.15
N PHE A 354 -16.90 10.74 13.49
CA PHE A 354 -17.47 9.52 14.03
C PHE A 354 -17.44 8.41 12.99
N ASP A 355 -16.82 7.29 13.35
CA ASP A 355 -16.72 6.10 12.51
C ASP A 355 -17.47 4.94 13.16
N LEU A 356 -18.30 4.24 12.38
CA LEU A 356 -18.93 2.99 12.78
C LEU A 356 -18.90 2.00 11.62
N TYR A 357 -18.16 0.92 11.77
CA TYR A 357 -18.09 -0.12 10.74
C TYR A 357 -17.85 -1.51 11.32
N LYS A 358 -18.24 -2.50 10.55
CA LYS A 358 -18.03 -3.91 10.83
C LYS A 358 -17.27 -4.56 9.70
N GLN A 359 -16.34 -5.43 10.07
CA GLN A 359 -15.59 -6.30 9.20
C GLN A 359 -15.85 -7.75 9.59
N ASP A 360 -16.15 -8.59 8.61
CA ASP A 360 -16.29 -10.03 8.78
C ASP A 360 -15.34 -10.73 7.82
N ALA A 361 -14.67 -11.78 8.26
CA ALA A 361 -13.86 -12.63 7.40
C ALA A 361 -14.09 -14.10 7.73
N LYS A 362 -14.06 -14.95 6.70
CA LYS A 362 -14.06 -16.41 6.81
C LYS A 362 -12.87 -16.94 6.03
N LEU A 363 -12.02 -17.69 6.71
CA LEU A 363 -10.87 -18.37 6.12
C LEU A 363 -11.13 -19.88 6.16
N GLU A 364 -11.06 -20.50 5.01
CA GLU A 364 -11.16 -21.96 4.85
C GLU A 364 -9.89 -22.45 4.16
N TYR A 365 -9.29 -23.49 4.65
CA TYR A 365 -8.17 -24.16 4.01
C TYR A 365 -8.03 -25.61 4.45
N ASN A 366 -7.40 -26.40 3.60
CA ASN A 366 -7.02 -27.76 3.91
C ASN A 366 -5.60 -27.76 4.47
N ASP A 367 -5.45 -28.08 5.73
CA ASP A 367 -4.14 -28.32 6.32
C ASP A 367 -3.71 -29.74 5.99
N TYR A 368 -2.58 -29.87 5.29
CA TYR A 368 -1.98 -31.16 4.97
C TYR A 368 -1.05 -31.58 6.11
N LYS A 369 -1.60 -32.32 7.03
CA LYS A 369 -0.81 -32.84 8.13
C LYS A 369 0.09 -33.98 7.63
N THR A 370 1.39 -33.81 7.76
CA THR A 370 2.36 -34.83 7.38
C THR A 370 2.25 -36.02 8.34
N LEU A 371 1.79 -37.16 7.83
CA LEU A 371 1.80 -38.43 8.57
C LEU A 371 3.19 -39.04 8.59
N ASN A 372 3.92 -38.91 7.48
CA ASN A 372 5.27 -39.46 7.36
C ASN A 372 6.11 -38.59 6.39
N TYR A 373 7.14 -37.95 6.92
CA TYR A 373 7.99 -37.04 6.15
C TYR A 373 8.80 -37.78 5.04
N LYS A 374 9.28 -39.00 5.35
CA LYS A 374 10.05 -39.80 4.39
C LYS A 374 9.17 -40.36 3.27
N LYS A 375 7.94 -40.74 3.59
CA LYS A 375 6.97 -41.30 2.63
C LYS A 375 6.10 -40.27 1.95
N LYS A 376 6.26 -38.98 2.27
CA LYS A 376 5.44 -37.84 1.76
C LYS A 376 3.93 -38.11 1.86
N THR A 377 3.50 -38.73 2.95
CA THR A 377 2.10 -39.03 3.20
C THR A 377 1.48 -37.93 4.05
N TYR A 378 0.35 -37.43 3.64
CA TYR A 378 -0.37 -36.32 4.26
C TYR A 378 -1.81 -36.71 4.53
N VAL A 379 -2.40 -36.17 5.58
CA VAL A 379 -3.85 -36.25 5.82
C VAL A 379 -4.45 -34.85 5.66
N ILE A 380 -5.51 -34.76 4.93
CA ILE A 380 -6.26 -33.51 4.78
C ILE A 380 -7.04 -33.25 6.08
N ASN A 381 -6.78 -32.08 6.68
CA ASN A 381 -7.51 -31.60 7.84
C ASN A 381 -8.19 -30.28 7.46
N PRO A 382 -9.50 -30.26 7.14
CA PRO A 382 -10.19 -29.03 6.80
C PRO A 382 -10.30 -28.13 8.03
N LEU A 383 -9.87 -26.88 7.88
CA LEU A 383 -9.93 -25.85 8.89
C LEU A 383 -10.83 -24.72 8.42
N SER A 384 -11.65 -24.19 9.30
CA SER A 384 -12.50 -23.04 9.03
C SER A 384 -12.45 -22.08 10.23
N PHE A 385 -12.18 -20.81 9.92
CA PHE A 385 -12.11 -19.74 10.90
C PHE A 385 -13.06 -18.63 10.48
N LYS A 386 -13.79 -18.08 11.43
CA LYS A 386 -14.60 -16.88 11.25
C LYS A 386 -14.10 -15.80 12.17
N TYR A 387 -13.93 -14.62 11.64
CA TYR A 387 -13.49 -13.43 12.34
C TYR A 387 -14.55 -12.34 12.15
N ASN A 388 -14.83 -11.61 13.21
CA ASN A 388 -15.58 -10.37 13.10
C ASN A 388 -14.93 -9.28 13.95
N LYS A 389 -14.95 -8.06 13.43
CA LYS A 389 -14.46 -6.86 14.11
C LYS A 389 -15.50 -5.77 13.95
N LYS A 390 -15.92 -5.17 15.06
CA LYS A 390 -16.73 -3.96 15.07
C LYS A 390 -15.87 -2.82 15.59
N THR A 391 -15.85 -1.70 14.91
CA THR A 391 -15.11 -0.51 15.31
C THR A 391 -16.10 0.65 15.44
N MET A 392 -16.06 1.32 16.59
CA MET A 392 -16.72 2.58 16.86
C MET A 392 -15.65 3.57 17.32
N ALA A 393 -15.61 4.75 16.72
CA ALA A 393 -14.61 5.72 17.08
C ALA A 393 -15.14 7.15 17.01
N PHE A 394 -14.66 7.99 17.92
CA PHE A 394 -14.89 9.43 17.95
C PHE A 394 -13.55 10.13 17.89
N TYR A 395 -13.49 11.21 17.13
CA TYR A 395 -12.27 12.00 17.04
C TYR A 395 -12.53 13.48 16.82
N LEU A 396 -11.54 14.25 17.25
CA LEU A 396 -11.47 15.69 17.11
C LEU A 396 -10.08 16.04 16.60
N LEU A 397 -10.02 16.92 15.61
CA LEU A 397 -8.78 17.53 15.13
C LEU A 397 -9.01 19.03 15.01
N ASN A 398 -8.33 19.81 15.87
CA ASN A 398 -8.31 21.25 15.81
C ASN A 398 -7.07 21.71 15.06
N THR A 399 -7.21 22.61 14.11
CA THR A 399 -6.11 23.30 13.43
C THR A 399 -6.22 24.78 13.72
N LEU A 400 -5.29 25.30 14.47
CA LEU A 400 -5.20 26.70 14.85
C LEU A 400 -4.15 27.39 13.99
N ARG A 401 -4.51 28.49 13.36
CA ARG A 401 -3.63 29.37 12.60
C ARG A 401 -3.64 30.75 13.20
N TYR A 402 -2.47 31.26 13.48
CA TYR A 402 -2.29 32.61 14.00
C TYR A 402 -1.03 33.22 13.40
N ALA A 403 -1.20 34.31 12.63
CA ALA A 403 -0.11 34.91 11.86
C ALA A 403 0.67 33.83 11.06
N ASN A 404 1.95 33.70 11.30
CA ASN A 404 2.82 32.72 10.64
C ASN A 404 2.87 31.34 11.34
N PHE A 405 2.15 31.17 12.46
CA PHE A 405 2.15 29.92 13.21
C PHE A 405 0.91 29.08 12.87
N GLU A 406 1.11 27.78 12.83
CA GLU A 406 0.08 26.78 12.74
C GLU A 406 0.28 25.71 13.81
N SER A 407 -0.79 25.27 14.44
CA SER A 407 -0.78 24.16 15.39
C SER A 407 -1.93 23.24 15.11
N SER A 408 -1.71 21.93 15.05
CA SER A 408 -2.79 20.95 15.02
C SER A 408 -2.78 20.10 16.27
N GLN A 409 -3.96 19.90 16.88
CA GLN A 409 -4.17 19.11 18.07
C GLN A 409 -5.26 18.07 17.78
N GLY A 410 -4.93 16.81 17.85
CA GLY A 410 -5.83 15.71 17.57
C GLY A 410 -5.98 14.74 18.72
N ILE A 411 -7.19 14.25 18.92
CA ILE A 411 -7.50 13.14 19.80
C ILE A 411 -8.51 12.22 19.14
N ARG A 412 -8.32 10.91 19.27
CA ARG A 412 -9.24 9.88 18.80
C ARG A 412 -9.37 8.79 19.84
N ARG A 413 -10.61 8.35 20.08
CA ARG A 413 -10.92 7.19 20.92
C ARG A 413 -11.60 6.13 20.10
N ASP A 414 -10.97 4.94 20.04
CA ASP A 414 -11.47 3.74 19.37
C ASP A 414 -11.99 2.73 20.37
N TYR A 415 -13.16 2.19 20.09
CA TYR A 415 -13.76 1.03 20.77
C TYR A 415 -13.85 -0.10 19.75
N THR A 416 -13.14 -1.19 20.02
CA THR A 416 -13.05 -2.33 19.13
C THR A 416 -13.55 -3.59 19.81
N TYR A 417 -14.50 -4.23 19.18
CA TYR A 417 -14.99 -5.55 19.58
C TYR A 417 -14.51 -6.59 18.57
N TRP A 418 -13.89 -7.65 19.06
CA TRP A 418 -13.47 -8.79 18.27
C TRP A 418 -14.25 -10.04 18.65
N GLY A 419 -14.71 -10.80 17.66
CA GLY A 419 -15.25 -12.14 17.79
C GLY A 419 -14.48 -13.12 16.91
N PHE A 420 -14.25 -14.28 17.43
CA PHE A 420 -13.56 -15.36 16.76
C PHE A 420 -14.30 -16.67 16.96
N ASP A 421 -14.47 -17.45 15.88
CA ASP A 421 -15.05 -18.80 15.89
C ASP A 421 -14.15 -19.73 15.08
N LYS A 422 -13.61 -20.75 15.73
CA LYS A 422 -12.81 -21.81 15.13
C LYS A 422 -13.63 -23.09 15.03
N LYS A 423 -13.81 -23.57 13.81
CA LYS A 423 -14.33 -24.91 13.53
C LYS A 423 -13.22 -25.77 12.98
N ALA A 424 -12.45 -26.39 13.84
CA ALA A 424 -11.52 -27.44 13.45
C ALA A 424 -12.10 -28.80 13.77
N ALA A 425 -11.71 -29.85 13.05
CA ALA A 425 -12.24 -31.20 13.23
C ALA A 425 -12.12 -31.77 14.65
N LYS A 426 -11.23 -31.23 15.48
CA LYS A 426 -10.97 -31.68 16.84
C LYS A 426 -11.16 -30.63 17.95
N ASN A 427 -11.06 -29.31 17.65
CA ASN A 427 -11.18 -28.26 18.67
C ASN A 427 -12.08 -27.14 18.18
N LYS A 428 -13.20 -26.93 18.86
CA LYS A 428 -14.10 -25.81 18.66
C LYS A 428 -13.83 -24.76 19.73
N GLY A 429 -13.78 -23.48 19.36
CA GLY A 429 -13.60 -22.41 20.33
C GLY A 429 -14.17 -21.09 19.82
N ASN A 430 -14.83 -20.37 20.73
CA ASN A 430 -15.31 -19.02 20.50
C ASN A 430 -14.59 -18.07 21.45
N GLU A 431 -14.07 -16.98 20.96
CA GLU A 431 -13.51 -15.93 21.79
C GLU A 431 -14.05 -14.55 21.43
N VAL A 432 -14.12 -13.70 22.45
CA VAL A 432 -14.54 -12.31 22.35
C VAL A 432 -13.52 -11.44 23.08
N SER A 433 -13.09 -10.37 22.43
CA SER A 433 -12.19 -9.39 23.04
C SER A 433 -12.74 -7.98 22.83
N HIS A 434 -12.71 -7.19 23.90
CA HIS A 434 -13.03 -5.76 23.90
C HIS A 434 -11.75 -4.97 24.11
N ARG A 435 -11.51 -3.98 23.23
CA ARG A 435 -10.33 -3.14 23.30
C ARG A 435 -10.71 -1.69 23.09
N HIS A 436 -9.92 -0.80 23.69
CA HIS A 436 -10.08 0.62 23.48
C HIS A 436 -8.72 1.30 23.49
N ASN A 437 -8.50 2.13 22.47
CA ASN A 437 -7.27 2.86 22.27
C ASN A 437 -7.56 4.36 22.20
N THR A 438 -6.61 5.16 22.67
CA THR A 438 -6.63 6.61 22.51
C THR A 438 -5.40 7.04 21.76
N ASN A 439 -5.61 7.75 20.66
CA ASN A 439 -4.57 8.29 19.80
C ASN A 439 -4.45 9.79 20.02
N TYR A 440 -3.24 10.31 19.90
CA TYR A 440 -2.94 11.73 20.06
C TYR A 440 -2.10 12.23 18.90
N GLU A 441 -2.33 13.47 18.52
CA GLU A 441 -1.49 14.19 17.57
C GLU A 441 -1.29 15.63 18.04
N LEU A 442 -0.04 16.07 17.98
CA LEU A 442 0.34 17.47 18.17
C LEU A 442 1.33 17.86 17.09
N SER A 443 1.04 18.92 16.36
CA SER A 443 2.00 19.50 15.43
C SER A 443 2.08 21.02 15.57
N LEU A 444 3.27 21.54 15.29
CA LEU A 444 3.57 22.97 15.28
C LEU A 444 4.28 23.30 13.98
N GLY A 445 3.90 24.36 13.32
CA GLY A 445 4.50 24.86 12.10
C GLY A 445 4.75 26.35 12.17
N TYR A 446 5.78 26.80 11.49
CA TYR A 446 6.12 28.21 11.32
C TYR A 446 6.40 28.51 9.86
N ASN A 447 5.61 29.39 9.27
CA ASN A 447 5.81 29.94 7.94
C ASN A 447 6.76 31.12 8.04
N TYR A 448 8.06 30.92 7.76
CA TYR A 448 9.06 31.99 7.87
C TYR A 448 9.07 32.88 6.61
N SER A 449 8.42 32.47 5.54
CA SER A 449 8.15 33.21 4.32
C SER A 449 6.81 32.76 3.71
N ASP A 450 6.38 33.41 2.63
CA ASP A 450 5.19 33.00 1.87
C ASP A 450 5.35 31.62 1.20
N THR A 451 6.59 31.20 0.99
CA THR A 451 6.95 29.98 0.28
C THR A 451 7.65 28.96 1.15
N GLY A 452 8.06 29.36 2.36
CA GLY A 452 8.90 28.56 3.25
C GLY A 452 8.22 28.20 4.58
N LYS A 453 8.34 26.93 4.99
CA LYS A 453 7.79 26.41 6.23
C LYS A 453 8.68 25.39 6.88
N ILE A 454 8.80 25.48 8.19
CA ILE A 454 9.32 24.43 9.06
C ILE A 454 8.20 23.91 9.96
N TYR A 455 8.21 22.62 10.30
CA TYR A 455 7.24 22.04 11.22
C TYR A 455 7.86 20.93 12.06
N ALA A 456 7.24 20.67 13.21
CA ALA A 456 7.49 19.50 14.04
C ALA A 456 6.15 18.84 14.37
N ARG A 457 6.14 17.51 14.45
CA ARG A 457 4.95 16.70 14.73
C ARG A 457 5.28 15.55 15.68
N TYR A 458 4.37 15.32 16.59
CA TYR A 458 4.27 14.10 17.40
C TYR A 458 2.93 13.43 17.13
N GLU A 459 2.94 12.13 16.97
CA GLU A 459 1.73 11.32 16.91
C GLU A 459 1.92 10.00 17.67
N ARG A 460 0.91 9.64 18.45
CA ARG A 460 0.75 8.31 19.02
C ARG A 460 -0.46 7.64 18.40
N GLY A 461 -0.25 6.42 17.88
CA GLY A 461 -1.32 5.61 17.30
C GLY A 461 -1.14 4.14 17.63
N PHE A 462 -1.99 3.30 17.04
CA PHE A 462 -1.99 1.88 17.31
C PHE A 462 -2.30 1.05 16.06
N THR A 463 -1.93 -0.24 16.13
CA THR A 463 -2.36 -1.27 15.17
C THR A 463 -2.98 -2.43 15.95
N SER A 464 -4.25 -2.71 15.68
CA SER A 464 -4.90 -3.91 16.21
C SER A 464 -4.39 -5.16 15.51
N PRO A 465 -4.26 -6.30 16.21
CA PRO A 465 -3.98 -7.59 15.59
C PRO A 465 -4.92 -7.88 14.43
N ASP A 466 -4.43 -8.60 13.43
CA ASP A 466 -5.30 -9.17 12.40
C ASP A 466 -5.98 -10.46 12.91
N GLY A 467 -6.89 -11.02 12.11
CA GLY A 467 -7.62 -12.24 12.49
C GLY A 467 -6.72 -13.44 12.76
N LEU A 468 -5.57 -13.54 12.08
CA LEU A 468 -4.59 -14.63 12.30
C LEU A 468 -3.73 -14.40 13.54
N GLU A 469 -3.61 -13.17 14.01
CA GLU A 469 -2.82 -12.80 15.18
C GLU A 469 -3.60 -12.87 16.48
N ILE A 470 -4.92 -12.72 16.40
CA ILE A 470 -5.81 -12.95 17.54
C ILE A 470 -5.86 -14.42 17.90
N THR A 471 -5.74 -15.29 16.89
CA THR A 471 -5.76 -16.73 17.03
C THR A 471 -4.34 -17.25 17.07
N ASP A 472 -3.82 -17.41 18.25
CA ASP A 472 -2.66 -18.22 18.44
C ASP A 472 -2.99 -19.68 18.15
N ASP A 473 -2.15 -20.20 17.26
CA ASP A 473 -1.87 -21.60 17.05
C ASP A 473 -2.88 -22.42 16.24
N PHE A 474 -2.33 -22.89 15.14
CA PHE A 474 -2.84 -24.02 14.39
C PHE A 474 -2.44 -25.36 14.98
N SER A 475 -1.96 -25.40 16.23
CA SER A 475 -1.44 -26.60 16.85
C SER A 475 -2.55 -27.45 17.47
N LYS A 476 -2.21 -28.70 17.68
CA LYS A 476 -3.02 -29.82 18.14
C LYS A 476 -3.46 -29.69 19.61
N TYR A 477 -3.01 -28.66 20.32
CA TYR A 477 -3.04 -28.57 21.76
C TYR A 477 -3.95 -27.45 22.24
N ASP A 478 -4.47 -27.63 23.45
CA ASP A 478 -5.39 -26.74 24.15
C ASP A 478 -4.76 -25.35 24.33
N ILE A 479 -5.09 -24.43 23.41
CA ILE A 479 -4.44 -23.14 23.33
C ILE A 479 -5.36 -22.16 24.04
N LYS A 480 -4.92 -21.73 25.19
CA LYS A 480 -5.27 -20.37 25.61
C LYS A 480 -4.68 -19.44 24.58
N ALA A 481 -5.54 -18.92 23.70
CA ALA A 481 -5.13 -17.93 22.74
C ALA A 481 -4.32 -16.86 23.49
N THR A 482 -3.03 -16.77 23.21
CA THR A 482 -2.26 -15.65 23.68
C THR A 482 -2.79 -14.50 22.84
N ARG A 483 -3.68 -13.72 23.43
CA ARG A 483 -4.31 -12.57 22.79
C ARG A 483 -3.22 -11.63 22.37
N GLY A 484 -2.95 -11.55 21.07
CA GLY A 484 -2.03 -10.54 20.57
C GLY A 484 -2.46 -9.17 21.12
N GLU A 485 -1.56 -8.44 21.73
CA GLU A 485 -1.82 -7.08 22.21
C GLU A 485 -1.79 -6.11 21.02
N ASP A 486 -2.39 -4.94 21.19
CA ASP A 486 -2.29 -3.89 20.19
C ASP A 486 -0.84 -3.36 20.12
N GLU A 487 -0.32 -3.19 18.92
CA GLU A 487 0.94 -2.47 18.70
C GLU A 487 0.70 -0.99 18.96
N ILE A 488 1.57 -0.36 19.72
CA ILE A 488 1.52 1.09 19.99
C ILE A 488 2.74 1.73 19.38
N TYR A 489 2.53 2.76 18.56
CA TYR A 489 3.64 3.51 17.99
C TYR A 489 3.62 4.97 18.43
N ASP A 490 4.83 5.52 18.59
CA ASP A 490 5.11 6.93 18.77
C ASP A 490 5.95 7.42 17.59
N LEU A 491 5.48 8.43 16.87
CA LEU A 491 6.11 9.05 15.71
C LEU A 491 6.51 10.49 16.04
N TYR A 492 7.76 10.83 15.78
CA TYR A 492 8.30 12.18 15.82
C TYR A 492 8.78 12.56 14.43
N GLU A 493 8.40 13.72 13.95
CA GLU A 493 8.75 14.19 12.62
C GLU A 493 9.10 15.66 12.65
N ILE A 494 10.15 16.04 11.90
CA ILE A 494 10.51 17.43 11.61
C ILE A 494 10.60 17.56 10.10
N GLY A 495 9.98 18.60 9.55
CA GLY A 495 9.98 18.84 8.11
C GLY A 495 10.31 20.29 7.77
N TRP A 496 10.86 20.42 6.58
CA TRP A 496 11.13 21.70 5.92
C TRP A 496 10.60 21.66 4.51
N ARG A 497 9.87 22.71 4.12
CA ARG A 497 9.36 22.92 2.76
C ARG A 497 9.69 24.31 2.30
N GLU A 498 10.11 24.40 1.04
CA GLU A 498 10.45 25.66 0.42
C GLU A 498 10.18 25.62 -1.07
N TYR A 499 9.78 26.77 -1.62
CA TYR A 499 9.73 26.99 -3.05
C TYR A 499 10.78 28.03 -3.44
N LEU A 500 11.82 27.60 -4.14
CA LEU A 500 12.97 28.40 -4.53
C LEU A 500 12.81 29.01 -5.93
N GLY A 501 11.60 29.42 -6.33
CA GLY A 501 11.30 30.00 -7.63
C GLY A 501 11.19 28.98 -8.77
N PHE A 502 12.16 28.11 -8.92
CA PHE A 502 12.18 27.03 -9.93
C PHE A 502 12.10 25.63 -9.34
N SER A 503 12.27 25.49 -8.04
CA SER A 503 12.35 24.21 -7.35
C SER A 503 11.44 24.18 -6.11
N THR A 504 10.63 23.15 -6.00
CA THR A 504 9.94 22.80 -4.75
C THR A 504 10.77 21.79 -4.01
N VAL A 505 11.10 22.08 -2.75
CA VAL A 505 11.90 21.22 -1.86
C VAL A 505 11.01 20.74 -0.71
N ASN A 506 11.02 19.43 -0.44
CA ASN A 506 10.43 18.86 0.75
C ASN A 506 11.48 17.95 1.41
N LEU A 507 11.86 18.29 2.63
CA LEU A 507 12.78 17.51 3.45
C LEU A 507 12.08 17.13 4.74
N THR A 508 12.09 15.85 5.08
CA THR A 508 11.51 15.32 6.30
C THR A 508 12.50 14.41 7.01
N ALA A 509 12.69 14.60 8.30
CA ALA A 509 13.37 13.65 9.16
C ALA A 509 12.37 13.07 10.15
N PHE A 510 12.43 11.76 10.39
CA PHE A 510 11.51 11.10 11.29
C PHE A 510 12.20 10.09 12.21
N TYR A 511 11.57 9.87 13.35
CA TYR A 511 11.87 8.81 14.28
C TYR A 511 10.55 8.16 14.74
N SER A 512 10.46 6.85 14.66
CA SER A 512 9.30 6.08 15.11
C SER A 512 9.75 4.95 16.03
N LYS A 513 9.02 4.78 17.12
CA LYS A 513 9.15 3.67 18.06
C LYS A 513 7.84 2.89 18.09
N THR A 514 7.89 1.57 17.94
CA THR A 514 6.73 0.69 18.07
C THR A 514 6.97 -0.28 19.22
N ASP A 515 6.08 -0.28 20.20
CA ASP A 515 6.04 -1.26 21.27
C ASP A 515 5.03 -2.37 20.94
N ASN A 516 5.26 -3.58 21.42
CA ASN A 516 4.41 -4.76 21.18
C ASN A 516 4.25 -5.11 19.68
N GLU A 517 5.26 -4.82 18.86
CA GLU A 517 5.20 -5.17 17.44
C GLU A 517 5.04 -6.69 17.28
N MET A 518 4.02 -7.08 16.53
CA MET A 518 3.66 -8.48 16.33
C MET A 518 4.58 -9.12 15.30
N SER A 519 5.14 -10.26 15.67
CA SER A 519 5.92 -11.09 14.79
C SER A 519 5.35 -12.51 14.74
N ARG A 520 5.25 -13.08 13.54
CA ARG A 520 4.83 -14.47 13.35
C ARG A 520 6.05 -15.35 13.31
N ASN A 521 6.31 -16.06 14.40
CA ASN A 521 7.44 -16.94 14.53
C ASN A 521 7.03 -18.41 14.55
N TYR A 522 7.90 -19.28 14.05
CA TYR A 522 7.78 -20.72 14.24
C TYR A 522 8.51 -21.10 15.52
N ILE A 523 7.77 -21.65 16.47
CA ILE A 523 8.32 -22.21 17.70
C ILE A 523 8.50 -23.70 17.50
N LEU A 524 9.68 -24.21 17.78
CA LEU A 524 9.91 -25.64 17.90
C LEU A 524 9.56 -26.03 19.35
N ASP A 525 8.47 -26.76 19.51
CA ASP A 525 8.19 -27.45 20.76
C ASP A 525 8.81 -28.84 20.69
N PRO A 526 9.69 -29.22 21.62
CA PRO A 526 10.37 -30.52 21.62
C PRO A 526 9.41 -31.72 21.61
N ASP A 527 8.25 -31.57 22.25
CA ASP A 527 7.25 -32.64 22.40
C ASP A 527 6.19 -32.65 21.29
N LEU A 528 6.08 -31.56 20.54
CA LEU A 528 4.93 -31.28 19.67
C LEU A 528 5.28 -31.09 18.19
N GLY A 529 6.55 -30.89 17.85
CA GLY A 529 6.97 -30.50 16.52
C GLY A 529 6.77 -29.01 16.21
N PHE A 530 6.81 -28.64 14.94
CA PHE A 530 6.72 -27.23 14.51
C PHE A 530 5.32 -26.66 14.77
N GLY A 531 5.26 -25.60 15.55
CA GLY A 531 4.10 -24.75 15.75
C GLY A 531 4.38 -23.33 15.22
N ARG A 532 3.32 -22.63 14.80
CA ARG A 532 3.39 -21.21 14.46
C ARG A 532 2.75 -20.42 15.58
N LYS A 533 3.49 -19.52 16.20
CA LYS A 533 2.98 -18.65 17.26
C LYS A 533 3.16 -17.20 16.89
N THR A 534 2.12 -16.41 17.09
CA THR A 534 2.20 -14.95 17.00
C THR A 534 2.51 -14.40 18.38
N ILE A 535 3.50 -13.55 18.49
CA ILE A 535 3.95 -13.01 19.76
C ILE A 535 4.18 -11.51 19.61
N ASN A 536 3.70 -10.72 20.56
CA ASN A 536 4.05 -9.30 20.70
C ASN A 536 5.39 -9.17 21.44
N ILE A 537 6.47 -9.40 20.71
CA ILE A 537 7.77 -9.54 21.34
C ILE A 537 8.75 -8.45 20.96
N LEU A 538 8.42 -7.65 19.95
CA LEU A 538 9.38 -6.72 19.40
C LEU A 538 9.11 -5.28 19.85
N LYS A 539 10.18 -4.61 20.22
CA LYS A 539 10.27 -3.15 20.22
C LYS A 539 11.07 -2.75 18.99
N THR A 540 10.46 -2.00 18.10
CA THR A 540 11.12 -1.59 16.86
C THR A 540 11.32 -0.09 16.85
N LYS A 541 12.52 0.35 16.51
CA LYS A 541 12.87 1.75 16.31
C LYS A 541 13.22 1.97 14.84
N ARG A 542 12.61 2.97 14.22
CA ARG A 542 12.84 3.35 12.83
C ARG A 542 13.21 4.82 12.77
N LYS A 543 14.19 5.18 11.94
CA LYS A 543 14.55 6.57 11.68
C LYS A 543 14.97 6.76 10.25
N GLY A 544 14.67 7.90 9.70
CA GLY A 544 15.00 8.16 8.30
C GLY A 544 14.96 9.63 7.94
N ILE A 545 15.39 9.87 6.70
CA ILE A 545 15.36 11.16 6.03
C ILE A 545 14.72 10.93 4.67
N GLU A 546 13.77 11.77 4.30
CA GLU A 546 13.07 11.77 3.03
C GLU A 546 13.27 13.12 2.37
N LEU A 547 13.74 13.14 1.12
CA LEU A 547 13.92 14.33 0.30
C LEU A 547 13.14 14.17 -1.00
N SER A 548 12.35 15.17 -1.35
CA SER A 548 11.73 15.28 -2.67
C SER A 548 12.02 16.66 -3.24
N LEU A 549 12.47 16.69 -4.49
CA LEU A 549 12.67 17.89 -5.27
C LEU A 549 11.82 17.81 -6.54
N SER A 550 11.24 18.91 -6.94
CA SER A 550 10.57 19.06 -8.23
C SER A 550 10.97 20.39 -8.84
N GLN A 551 11.59 20.35 -10.01
CA GLN A 551 12.16 21.52 -10.67
C GLN A 551 11.59 21.67 -12.08
N LYS A 552 11.28 22.90 -12.47
CA LYS A 552 10.83 23.22 -13.82
C LYS A 552 11.75 24.26 -14.44
N LEU A 553 12.54 23.82 -15.41
CA LEU A 553 13.58 24.59 -16.08
C LEU A 553 13.21 24.75 -17.56
N GLY A 554 12.28 25.67 -17.85
CA GLY A 554 11.74 25.85 -19.19
C GLY A 554 11.04 24.61 -19.70
N LYS A 555 11.63 23.92 -20.69
CA LYS A 555 11.13 22.67 -21.28
C LYS A 555 11.55 21.39 -20.52
N LEU A 556 12.43 21.52 -19.55
CA LEU A 556 12.93 20.42 -18.73
C LEU A 556 12.24 20.42 -17.37
N GLU A 557 11.64 19.29 -17.01
CA GLU A 557 11.14 19.01 -15.66
C GLU A 557 12.00 17.92 -15.04
N LEU A 558 12.51 18.17 -13.83
CA LEU A 558 13.26 17.21 -13.04
C LEU A 558 12.48 16.88 -11.78
N LYS A 559 12.39 15.59 -11.46
CA LYS A 559 11.84 15.08 -10.19
C LYS A 559 12.86 14.16 -9.55
N GLU A 560 13.16 14.42 -8.30
CA GLU A 560 14.17 13.68 -7.55
C GLU A 560 13.56 13.27 -6.22
N SER A 561 13.72 12.02 -5.86
CA SER A 561 13.33 11.55 -4.53
C SER A 561 14.42 10.67 -3.95
N TYR A 562 14.72 10.91 -2.68
CA TYR A 562 15.71 10.13 -1.94
C TYR A 562 15.17 9.79 -0.57
N ALA A 563 15.38 8.55 -0.14
CA ALA A 563 15.11 8.13 1.22
C ALA A 563 16.31 7.40 1.82
N TYR A 564 16.61 7.76 3.06
CA TYR A 564 17.48 7.00 3.95
C TYR A 564 16.65 6.43 5.08
N LEU A 565 16.74 5.11 5.32
CA LEU A 565 15.99 4.43 6.35
C LEU A 565 16.89 3.47 7.12
N LYS A 566 16.85 3.59 8.45
CA LYS A 566 17.51 2.66 9.36
C LYS A 566 16.55 2.22 10.45
N GLY A 567 16.43 0.92 10.66
CA GLY A 567 15.66 0.38 11.76
C GLY A 567 16.45 -0.61 12.59
N LYS A 568 15.99 -0.80 13.81
CA LYS A 568 16.52 -1.72 14.80
C LYS A 568 15.35 -2.39 15.51
N ARG A 569 15.41 -3.70 15.65
CA ARG A 569 14.48 -4.49 16.44
C ARG A 569 15.15 -4.86 17.76
N GLU A 570 14.42 -4.72 18.84
CA GLU A 570 14.83 -5.10 20.17
C GLU A 570 13.82 -6.11 20.71
N TYR A 571 14.33 -7.12 21.38
CA TYR A 571 13.49 -8.16 22.00
C TYR A 571 12.91 -7.67 23.33
N ASN A 572 11.66 -7.98 23.59
CA ASN A 572 10.99 -7.63 24.84
C ASN A 572 11.04 -8.83 25.81
N GLY A 573 12.25 -9.21 26.29
CA GLY A 573 12.45 -10.07 27.45
C GLY A 573 12.60 -11.59 27.22
N ARG A 574 12.78 -12.06 25.97
CA ARG A 574 13.19 -13.44 25.70
C ARG A 574 14.32 -13.48 24.69
N GLU A 575 15.43 -14.07 25.07
CA GLU A 575 16.62 -14.22 24.25
C GLU A 575 16.46 -15.43 23.32
N GLY A 576 16.20 -15.17 22.03
CA GLY A 576 16.33 -16.11 20.94
C GLY A 576 15.20 -17.15 20.76
N GLU A 577 15.10 -17.67 19.56
CA GLU A 577 14.15 -18.73 19.19
C GLU A 577 14.87 -19.86 18.41
N PHE A 578 14.42 -21.08 18.67
CA PHE A 578 14.87 -22.23 17.90
C PHE A 578 14.08 -22.32 16.59
N VAL A 579 14.77 -22.19 15.47
CA VAL A 579 14.16 -22.31 14.12
C VAL A 579 14.23 -23.74 13.59
N ASN A 580 15.20 -24.50 14.05
CA ASN A 580 15.38 -25.95 13.78
C ASN A 580 16.06 -26.60 15.00
N PRO A 581 15.97 -27.92 15.18
CA PRO A 581 16.77 -28.61 16.17
C PRO A 581 18.26 -28.29 15.95
N GLY A 582 18.84 -27.54 16.89
CA GLY A 582 20.25 -27.17 16.87
C GLY A 582 20.60 -25.80 16.28
N SER A 583 19.63 -25.00 15.80
CA SER A 583 19.88 -23.62 15.35
C SER A 583 19.15 -22.60 16.22
N TYR A 584 19.92 -21.78 16.87
CA TYR A 584 19.47 -20.64 17.66
C TYR A 584 19.57 -19.36 16.85
N ILE A 585 18.50 -18.59 16.73
CA ILE A 585 18.52 -17.27 16.09
C ILE A 585 18.38 -16.22 17.17
N ASP A 586 19.44 -15.46 17.35
CA ASP A 586 19.42 -14.26 18.21
C ASP A 586 18.85 -13.06 17.41
N TRP A 587 17.64 -12.67 17.73
CA TRP A 587 16.96 -11.54 17.12
C TRP A 587 17.32 -10.20 17.76
N SER A 588 18.11 -10.21 18.84
CA SER A 588 18.53 -8.98 19.52
C SER A 588 19.37 -8.11 18.59
N ASN A 589 19.01 -6.82 18.50
CA ASN A 589 19.69 -5.83 17.65
C ASN A 589 19.66 -6.08 16.14
N SER A 590 18.73 -6.91 15.65
CA SER A 590 18.59 -7.14 14.20
C SER A 590 18.11 -5.87 13.48
N GLY A 591 18.51 -5.74 12.20
CA GLY A 591 17.97 -4.71 11.30
C GLY A 591 16.57 -5.03 10.79
N LEU A 592 16.00 -4.11 10.03
CA LEU A 592 14.75 -4.35 9.32
C LEU A 592 14.97 -5.36 8.19
N GLN A 593 14.01 -6.26 8.02
CA GLN A 593 14.01 -7.23 6.91
C GLN A 593 13.43 -6.61 5.66
N LYS A 594 14.02 -6.92 4.48
CA LYS A 594 13.54 -6.52 3.16
C LYS A 594 13.36 -5.01 2.96
N VAL A 595 14.10 -4.23 3.71
CA VAL A 595 14.06 -2.77 3.67
C VAL A 595 15.42 -2.24 3.24
N PRO A 596 15.52 -1.64 2.03
CA PRO A 596 16.77 -1.00 1.60
C PRO A 596 17.06 0.24 2.45
N LYS A 597 18.35 0.42 2.82
CA LYS A 597 18.76 1.60 3.58
C LYS A 597 18.72 2.89 2.77
N HIS A 598 18.88 2.78 1.47
CA HIS A 598 18.92 3.91 0.54
C HIS A 598 18.03 3.60 -0.66
N SER A 599 17.15 4.51 -0.99
CA SER A 599 16.35 4.50 -2.20
C SER A 599 16.49 5.84 -2.90
N LEU A 600 16.60 5.84 -4.22
CA LEU A 600 16.74 7.05 -5.04
C LEU A 600 15.92 6.87 -6.33
N THR A 601 15.14 7.87 -6.68
CA THR A 601 14.53 7.98 -8.00
C THR A 601 14.87 9.34 -8.58
N LEU A 602 15.33 9.35 -9.83
CA LEU A 602 15.61 10.55 -10.62
C LEU A 602 14.81 10.44 -11.90
N GLU A 603 14.05 11.46 -12.24
CA GLU A 603 13.29 11.53 -13.47
C GLU A 603 13.53 12.86 -14.15
N ALA A 604 13.81 12.81 -15.46
CA ALA A 604 13.95 13.97 -16.32
C ALA A 604 12.95 13.85 -17.45
N THR A 605 12.04 14.82 -17.56
CA THR A 605 11.06 14.92 -18.64
C THR A 605 11.40 16.14 -19.49
N TYR A 606 11.59 15.95 -20.78
CA TYR A 606 11.87 17.03 -21.73
C TYR A 606 10.72 17.21 -22.72
N GLN A 607 10.19 18.41 -22.79
CA GLN A 607 9.13 18.80 -23.72
C GLN A 607 9.75 19.34 -25.02
N PHE A 608 9.91 18.48 -26.03
CA PHE A 608 10.50 18.87 -27.33
C PHE A 608 9.62 19.87 -28.07
N THR A 609 8.32 19.56 -28.13
CA THR A 609 7.29 20.42 -28.69
C THR A 609 6.09 20.45 -27.74
N PRO A 610 5.10 21.35 -27.88
CA PRO A 610 3.89 21.32 -27.07
C PRO A 610 3.13 19.98 -27.10
N ARG A 611 3.39 19.13 -28.08
CA ARG A 611 2.71 17.84 -28.30
C ARG A 611 3.57 16.63 -28.01
N PHE A 612 4.91 16.76 -27.97
CA PHE A 612 5.83 15.63 -27.85
C PHE A 612 6.78 15.80 -26.67
N SER A 613 6.79 14.82 -25.78
CA SER A 613 7.70 14.74 -24.64
C SER A 613 8.35 13.37 -24.52
N SER A 614 9.49 13.33 -23.87
CA SER A 614 10.18 12.10 -23.47
C SER A 614 10.62 12.21 -22.02
N SER A 615 10.53 11.11 -21.29
CA SER A 615 11.02 11.00 -19.92
C SER A 615 12.01 9.85 -19.79
N ILE A 616 13.08 10.11 -19.07
CA ILE A 616 14.00 9.07 -18.60
C ILE A 616 13.93 9.02 -17.08
N ARG A 617 13.76 7.82 -16.53
CA ARG A 617 13.67 7.57 -15.09
C ARG A 617 14.76 6.60 -14.66
N TYR A 618 15.50 6.97 -13.63
CA TYR A 618 16.52 6.13 -13.00
C TYR A 618 16.08 5.84 -11.56
N SER A 619 15.98 4.57 -11.18
CA SER A 619 15.65 4.12 -9.84
C SER A 619 16.79 3.31 -9.27
N TYR A 620 17.17 3.56 -8.02
CA TYR A 620 18.18 2.82 -7.28
C TYR A 620 17.61 2.30 -5.96
N SER A 621 17.81 1.01 -5.70
CA SER A 621 17.53 0.36 -4.43
C SER A 621 18.84 -0.14 -3.82
N GLY A 622 19.10 0.27 -2.58
CA GLY A 622 20.27 -0.16 -1.83
C GLY A 622 20.21 -1.64 -1.44
N LYS A 623 21.35 -2.19 -1.04
CA LYS A 623 21.44 -3.55 -0.48
C LYS A 623 20.54 -3.67 0.76
N TYR A 624 19.82 -4.77 0.89
CA TYR A 624 19.00 -5.08 2.07
C TYR A 624 19.07 -6.54 2.48
N SER A 625 18.84 -6.80 3.77
CA SER A 625 18.81 -8.15 4.31
C SER A 625 17.44 -8.80 4.10
N ASN A 626 17.46 -10.06 3.74
CA ASN A 626 16.27 -10.90 3.69
C ASN A 626 15.89 -11.46 5.07
N PHE A 627 16.85 -11.56 5.97
CA PHE A 627 16.69 -12.08 7.33
C PHE A 627 17.12 -11.05 8.35
N SER A 628 16.53 -11.13 9.52
CA SER A 628 16.83 -10.23 10.63
C SER A 628 18.19 -10.47 11.26
N ASN A 629 18.78 -11.66 11.10
CA ASN A 629 20.05 -11.97 11.73
C ASN A 629 20.82 -13.09 11.01
N ILE A 630 21.88 -12.71 10.27
CA ILE A 630 22.90 -13.66 9.83
C ILE A 630 24.23 -13.05 10.25
N LYS A 631 24.74 -13.49 11.41
CA LYS A 631 26.06 -13.02 11.90
C LYS A 631 27.24 -13.52 11.07
N ASP A 632 27.10 -14.66 10.38
CA ASP A 632 28.25 -15.40 9.86
C ASP A 632 28.26 -15.68 8.35
N LYS A 633 27.26 -15.22 7.58
CA LYS A 633 27.23 -15.41 6.13
C LYS A 633 26.68 -14.19 5.41
N GLU A 634 27.51 -13.16 5.29
CA GLU A 634 27.13 -11.90 4.61
C GLU A 634 26.70 -12.08 3.16
N GLU A 635 27.11 -13.14 2.47
CA GLU A 635 26.82 -13.33 1.05
C GLU A 635 25.48 -14.02 0.76
N GLU A 636 24.97 -14.86 1.64
CA GLU A 636 23.80 -15.70 1.38
C GLU A 636 22.44 -15.08 1.80
N GLY A 637 22.42 -14.04 2.60
CA GLY A 637 21.22 -13.43 3.19
C GLY A 637 20.86 -12.04 2.68
N PHE A 638 21.57 -11.52 1.69
CA PHE A 638 21.39 -10.17 1.20
C PHE A 638 20.94 -10.12 -0.27
N ILE A 639 20.00 -9.21 -0.55
CA ILE A 639 19.75 -8.75 -1.90
C ILE A 639 20.74 -7.64 -2.22
N SER A 640 21.50 -7.82 -3.30
CA SER A 640 22.43 -6.80 -3.80
C SER A 640 21.68 -5.55 -4.24
N SER A 641 22.33 -4.40 -4.11
CA SER A 641 21.81 -3.16 -4.69
C SER A 641 21.65 -3.28 -6.19
N TYR A 642 20.61 -2.65 -6.72
CA TYR A 642 20.37 -2.58 -8.15
C TYR A 642 19.91 -1.19 -8.59
N SER A 643 20.01 -0.92 -9.88
CA SER A 643 19.44 0.26 -10.51
C SER A 643 18.72 -0.11 -11.81
N ILE A 644 17.61 0.56 -12.05
CA ILE A 644 16.76 0.37 -13.22
C ILE A 644 16.65 1.71 -13.93
N THR A 645 16.66 1.68 -15.25
CA THR A 645 16.42 2.86 -16.08
C THR A 645 15.26 2.57 -17.00
N ASP A 646 14.28 3.46 -17.02
CA ASP A 646 13.11 3.39 -17.89
C ASP A 646 13.11 4.58 -18.84
N LEU A 647 12.57 4.40 -20.05
CA LEU A 647 12.38 5.42 -21.07
C LEU A 647 10.92 5.46 -21.48
N SER A 648 10.30 6.63 -21.52
CA SER A 648 8.95 6.82 -22.03
C SER A 648 8.86 7.96 -23.05
N LEU A 649 7.93 7.83 -23.99
CA LEU A 649 7.63 8.77 -25.06
C LEU A 649 6.12 9.04 -25.04
N ASN A 650 5.73 10.30 -25.16
CA ASN A 650 4.33 10.70 -25.20
C ASN A 650 4.10 11.72 -26.33
N TYR A 651 3.07 11.48 -27.13
CA TYR A 651 2.62 12.39 -28.17
C TYR A 651 1.13 12.68 -28.00
N HIS A 652 0.79 13.94 -27.83
CA HIS A 652 -0.58 14.44 -27.68
C HIS A 652 -1.02 15.18 -28.94
N HIS A 653 -2.03 14.67 -29.64
CA HIS A 653 -2.64 15.32 -30.76
C HIS A 653 -3.84 16.18 -30.33
N GLU A 654 -4.09 17.29 -31.02
CA GLU A 654 -5.17 18.24 -30.69
C GLU A 654 -6.57 17.62 -30.67
N ASN A 655 -6.80 16.60 -31.51
CA ASN A 655 -8.09 15.89 -31.60
C ASN A 655 -8.36 14.91 -30.44
N GLY A 656 -7.65 15.04 -29.31
CA GLY A 656 -7.84 14.16 -28.15
C GLY A 656 -7.11 12.82 -28.22
N ILE A 657 -6.33 12.57 -29.26
CA ILE A 657 -5.52 11.37 -29.40
C ILE A 657 -4.21 11.52 -28.63
N THR A 658 -3.87 10.53 -27.82
CA THR A 658 -2.56 10.39 -27.19
C THR A 658 -1.94 9.08 -27.64
N ILE A 659 -0.73 9.14 -28.17
CA ILE A 659 0.09 7.96 -28.48
C ILE A 659 1.24 7.96 -27.47
N TYR A 660 1.45 6.84 -26.83
CA TYR A 660 2.51 6.69 -25.85
C TYR A 660 3.22 5.34 -26.00
N GLY A 661 4.44 5.28 -25.55
CA GLY A 661 5.21 4.05 -25.53
C GLY A 661 6.48 4.16 -24.71
N GLY A 662 7.15 3.04 -24.51
CA GLY A 662 8.37 3.07 -23.72
C GLY A 662 9.04 1.72 -23.56
N ILE A 663 10.15 1.79 -22.84
CA ILE A 663 11.00 0.65 -22.50
C ILE A 663 11.21 0.69 -20.99
N ASN A 664 10.74 -0.33 -20.28
CA ASN A 664 11.08 -0.51 -18.87
C ASN A 664 12.35 -1.36 -18.79
N ASN A 665 13.19 -1.09 -17.80
CA ASN A 665 14.46 -1.76 -17.58
C ASN A 665 15.32 -1.77 -18.87
N LEU A 666 15.62 -0.58 -19.38
CA LEU A 666 16.32 -0.33 -20.65
C LEU A 666 17.59 -1.16 -20.81
N PHE A 667 18.33 -1.40 -19.73
CA PHE A 667 19.60 -2.14 -19.73
C PHE A 667 19.46 -3.62 -19.42
N ASP A 668 18.22 -4.14 -19.36
CA ASP A 668 17.92 -5.56 -19.08
C ASP A 668 18.59 -6.09 -17.80
N LYS A 669 18.55 -5.27 -16.74
CA LYS A 669 19.14 -5.62 -15.46
C LYS A 669 18.36 -6.75 -14.81
N LEU A 670 19.02 -7.83 -14.46
CA LEU A 670 18.45 -8.88 -13.63
C LEU A 670 18.44 -8.43 -12.17
N TYR A 671 17.28 -8.46 -11.54
CA TYR A 671 17.11 -8.16 -10.12
C TYR A 671 15.94 -8.97 -9.53
N PHE A 672 15.83 -8.95 -8.22
CA PHE A 672 14.82 -9.71 -7.50
C PHE A 672 13.94 -8.76 -6.70
N GLU A 673 12.63 -8.95 -6.81
CA GLU A 673 11.64 -8.18 -6.05
C GLU A 673 11.54 -8.70 -4.62
N TYR A 674 11.70 -9.99 -4.47
CA TYR A 674 11.45 -10.71 -3.24
C TYR A 674 12.38 -11.91 -3.15
N VAL A 675 12.83 -12.18 -1.94
CA VAL A 675 13.50 -13.43 -1.61
C VAL A 675 12.69 -14.10 -0.52
N GLY A 676 12.27 -15.33 -0.77
CA GLY A 676 11.43 -16.10 0.14
C GLY A 676 12.06 -16.27 1.53
N SER A 677 11.26 -16.63 2.51
CA SER A 677 11.67 -16.84 3.90
C SER A 677 12.67 -17.98 4.12
N ARG A 678 12.96 -18.75 3.09
CA ARG A 678 14.00 -19.78 3.09
C ARG A 678 15.16 -19.30 2.23
N MET A 679 16.35 -19.42 2.75
CA MET A 679 17.62 -18.83 2.29
C MET A 679 18.02 -19.00 0.81
N TYR A 680 17.26 -19.66 -0.03
CA TYR A 680 17.65 -19.94 -1.41
C TYR A 680 16.53 -19.74 -2.42
N THR A 681 15.45 -19.07 -2.03
CA THR A 681 14.31 -18.84 -2.93
C THR A 681 14.18 -17.38 -3.34
N VAL A 682 13.89 -17.15 -4.61
CA VAL A 682 13.78 -15.81 -5.20
C VAL A 682 12.48 -15.65 -5.98
N VAL A 683 12.02 -14.42 -6.10
CA VAL A 683 11.01 -13.99 -7.07
C VAL A 683 11.67 -12.97 -7.98
N PRO A 684 11.93 -13.30 -9.25
CA PRO A 684 12.59 -12.40 -10.17
C PRO A 684 11.63 -11.28 -10.60
N ALA A 685 12.18 -10.11 -10.79
CA ALA A 685 11.51 -9.03 -11.48
C ALA A 685 11.58 -9.19 -13.00
N ASP A 686 10.69 -8.49 -13.71
CA ASP A 686 10.71 -8.47 -15.17
C ASP A 686 12.04 -7.88 -15.70
N GLY A 687 12.60 -8.51 -16.72
CA GLY A 687 13.69 -7.96 -17.51
C GLY A 687 13.21 -6.78 -18.34
N ARG A 688 13.93 -6.45 -19.44
CA ARG A 688 13.51 -5.40 -20.37
C ARG A 688 12.16 -5.72 -21.00
N THR A 689 11.24 -4.76 -20.94
CA THR A 689 9.91 -4.85 -21.54
C THR A 689 9.61 -3.62 -22.38
N PHE A 690 8.86 -3.83 -23.47
CA PHE A 690 8.41 -2.78 -24.38
C PHE A 690 6.90 -2.64 -24.26
N TYR A 691 6.39 -1.43 -24.42
CA TYR A 691 4.95 -1.16 -24.51
C TYR A 691 4.67 0.00 -25.43
N MET A 692 3.49 0.00 -26.01
CA MET A 692 2.91 1.13 -26.73
C MET A 692 1.40 1.14 -26.56
N GLY A 693 0.81 2.31 -26.65
CA GLY A 693 -0.63 2.47 -26.56
C GLY A 693 -1.14 3.69 -27.28
N ILE A 694 -2.42 3.66 -27.56
CA ILE A 694 -3.18 4.78 -28.10
C ILE A 694 -4.40 5.00 -27.24
N LYS A 695 -4.66 6.25 -26.89
CA LYS A 695 -5.82 6.71 -26.13
C LYS A 695 -6.52 7.81 -26.91
N TYR A 696 -7.82 7.68 -27.03
CA TYR A 696 -8.68 8.69 -27.63
C TYR A 696 -9.65 9.24 -26.59
N LYS A 697 -9.68 10.55 -26.41
CA LYS A 697 -10.66 11.28 -25.60
C LYS A 697 -11.63 11.99 -26.54
N PHE A 698 -12.93 11.77 -26.37
CA PHE A 698 -14.00 12.28 -27.23
C PHE A 698 -15.12 12.98 -26.44
#